data_11b7504007fee05933ade98df5c7d31b
#
_entry.id   11b7504007fee05933ade98df5c7d31b
#
_cell.length_a   1.000
_cell.length_b   1.000
_cell.length_c   1.000
_cell.angle_alpha   90.00
_cell.angle_beta   90.00
_cell.angle_gamma   90.00
#
_symmetry.space_group_name_H-M   'P 1'
#
loop_
_entity.id
_entity.type
_entity.pdbx_description
1 polymer ?
#
loop_
_entity_poly.entity_id
_entity_poly.type
_entity_poly.pdbx_seq_one_letter_code
_entity_poly.pdbx_strand_id
1 'polypeptide(L)'
;MRKTDISRYGSSKSKRKNFKGKHIRIFASILKIFWRLLLSWSIISILTGIIVLASLIIYKSTILGDDIALNIKNYKMSLTSFIYVNDEKGNPQEYQKVHNLENRIWVDFKDIPLNMKNAIIAIEDKRFYEHHGIDIIRTLGATLNVLKGSKSYGGSTLTQQLIKNITEDSQVSLTRKIREILRATELEKKYSKDEILELYLNIVNFGGGCKGVQTAAQLYFEKDIQNCSLAQCACIAAITQNPTAHNPLYHPQNNKERRETVLAEMLAQNKISNDEYNEAIKESQNMNFSEKAKKEKDSSSKNVRNWYVEALVRDIVADLCEKYHIGKSVAENMIYTQGFKIYSAMDLKAQEFAENAIKDGNIMPKDPNMEIGYIMMDYNGRILASLGSRKVKTGNLLYDRANVAKRQPGSTIKPISAYAPIIDLGVYNYSSLIPDEPLQVSSGNGTKNWPVNWYKSYKGKVTLQWAIEKSANAPVAQVVKLLTPLKSYEFLTQKLGITSLDSSDATSLAALATGGTHVGITPREMTAAFQIFGSGGKYKKPFTYFYVTDQNGKVILDNRKQKSIEAVSPATATIMNRLLRNVIIGPEGTGRAANIPNWNIIGKTGTTSNGLDHWFIGGSPYCIAGIWTGYDNPKRIKDNAAAIRIWKYIMTKYLDGKPVIDYSYDPNIVMEKYCKSTGLLANSGCTNTAIGYYSPSNIPGHCTSHYGSHKSLENSVHSEQNESSSPSDENSDIPQSSSENNEEPQDEEPIEE
;
A
#
# COMPACT_ATOMS: atom_id res chain seq x y z
N MET A 1 2.28 40.54 119.68
CA MET A 1 2.08 41.70 118.82
C MET A 1 1.92 41.28 117.37
N ARG A 2 0.76 41.65 116.75
CA ARG A 2 0.39 41.74 115.33
C ARG A 2 0.41 40.45 114.48
N LYS A 3 -0.73 39.93 114.27
CA LYS A 3 -1.78 40.16 113.23
C LYS A 3 -1.35 39.76 111.81
N THR A 4 -2.05 38.75 111.33
CA THR A 4 -2.93 38.66 110.13
C THR A 4 -2.16 38.51 108.81
N ASP A 5 -2.54 37.71 107.87
CA ASP A 5 -3.85 37.51 107.37
C ASP A 5 -3.96 36.22 106.43
N ILE A 6 -5.14 35.67 106.41
CA ILE A 6 -5.65 34.54 105.65
C ILE A 6 -6.04 34.99 104.22
N SER A 7 -5.90 34.17 103.27
CA SER A 7 -6.74 33.87 102.08
C SER A 7 -5.96 33.79 100.79
N ARG A 8 -6.12 32.89 99.94
CA ARG A 8 -7.27 32.40 99.13
C ARG A 8 -6.93 31.11 98.37
N TYR A 9 -7.66 30.07 98.65
CA TYR A 9 -7.84 28.95 97.68
C TYR A 9 -8.77 29.43 96.63
N GLY A 10 -8.33 29.53 95.34
CA GLY A 10 -9.06 29.84 94.12
C GLY A 10 -9.20 28.61 93.25
N SER A 11 -10.38 28.18 93.02
CA SER A 11 -10.88 26.95 92.38
C SER A 11 -10.32 26.69 90.99
N SER A 12 -9.79 25.50 90.77
CA SER A 12 -9.34 24.96 89.48
C SER A 12 -10.47 24.29 88.65
N LYS A 13 -11.69 24.90 88.49
CA LYS A 13 -12.79 24.29 87.78
C LYS A 13 -13.04 24.88 86.37
N SER A 14 -12.31 25.83 85.89
CA SER A 14 -12.58 26.47 84.55
C SER A 14 -11.78 25.98 83.37
N LYS A 15 -10.73 25.18 83.55
CA LYS A 15 -9.91 24.69 82.36
C LYS A 15 -10.37 23.39 81.69
N ARG A 16 -11.26 22.61 82.28
CA ARG A 16 -11.74 21.33 81.67
C ARG A 16 -12.86 21.51 80.69
N LYS A 17 -13.65 22.56 80.64
CA LYS A 17 -14.75 22.78 79.70
C LYS A 17 -14.27 23.26 78.31
N ASN A 18 -13.17 23.92 78.17
CA ASN A 18 -12.67 24.45 76.90
C ASN A 18 -11.93 23.40 76.07
N PHE A 19 -11.45 22.30 76.65
CA PHE A 19 -10.77 21.23 75.86
C PHE A 19 -11.69 20.37 75.11
N LYS A 20 -12.86 19.98 75.60
CA LYS A 20 -13.84 19.19 74.91
C LYS A 20 -14.50 19.96 73.71
N GLY A 21 -14.70 21.26 73.81
CA GLY A 21 -15.24 22.10 72.75
C GLY A 21 -14.26 22.29 71.55
N LYS A 22 -12.96 22.27 71.83
CA LYS A 22 -11.94 22.43 70.77
C LYS A 22 -11.81 21.17 69.91
N HIS A 23 -11.85 19.99 70.53
CA HIS A 23 -11.82 18.71 69.80
C HIS A 23 -13.08 18.46 68.96
N ILE A 24 -14.25 18.84 69.43
CA ILE A 24 -15.53 18.76 68.71
C ILE A 24 -15.49 19.69 67.46
N ARG A 25 -14.98 20.91 67.60
CA ARG A 25 -14.84 21.85 66.48
C ARG A 25 -13.82 21.38 65.42
N ILE A 26 -12.70 20.83 65.87
CA ILE A 26 -11.70 20.23 64.94
C ILE A 26 -12.30 19.04 64.20
N PHE A 27 -12.96 18.13 64.87
CA PHE A 27 -13.64 16.97 64.29
C PHE A 27 -14.73 17.40 63.30
N ALA A 28 -15.56 18.37 63.60
CA ALA A 28 -16.56 18.93 62.68
C ALA A 28 -15.94 19.62 61.46
N SER A 29 -14.77 20.24 61.62
CA SER A 29 -14.03 20.84 60.50
C SER A 29 -13.40 19.77 59.58
N ILE A 30 -12.82 18.71 60.13
CA ILE A 30 -12.32 17.56 59.38
C ILE A 30 -13.44 16.87 58.61
N LEU A 31 -14.60 16.68 59.26
CA LEU A 31 -15.79 16.08 58.62
C LEU A 31 -16.31 16.95 57.46
N LYS A 32 -16.32 18.28 57.61
CA LYS A 32 -16.67 19.21 56.53
C LYS A 32 -15.66 19.18 55.38
N ILE A 33 -14.37 19.08 55.66
CA ILE A 33 -13.37 18.93 54.61
C ILE A 33 -13.51 17.60 53.90
N PHE A 34 -13.73 16.51 54.65
CA PHE A 34 -13.98 15.18 54.06
C PHE A 34 -15.23 15.18 53.13
N TRP A 35 -16.32 15.75 53.56
CA TRP A 35 -17.54 15.89 52.75
C TRP A 35 -17.31 16.77 51.51
N ARG A 36 -16.56 17.85 51.60
CA ARG A 36 -16.20 18.69 50.47
C ARG A 36 -15.34 17.95 49.45
N LEU A 37 -14.34 17.18 49.91
CA LEU A 37 -13.52 16.34 49.06
C LEU A 37 -14.36 15.27 48.37
N LEU A 38 -15.25 14.61 49.07
CA LEU A 38 -16.11 13.59 48.55
C LEU A 38 -17.09 14.17 47.50
N LEU A 39 -17.65 15.35 47.74
CA LEU A 39 -18.47 16.06 46.75
C LEU A 39 -17.67 16.48 45.53
N SER A 40 -16.45 17.01 45.71
CA SER A 40 -15.56 17.38 44.63
C SER A 40 -15.21 16.15 43.75
N TRP A 41 -14.88 15.01 44.38
CA TRP A 41 -14.63 13.76 43.68
C TRP A 41 -15.85 13.28 42.90
N SER A 42 -17.06 13.37 43.47
CA SER A 42 -18.31 13.03 42.78
C SER A 42 -18.58 13.92 41.57
N ILE A 43 -18.36 15.25 41.72
CA ILE A 43 -18.51 16.19 40.60
C ILE A 43 -17.52 15.92 39.49
N ILE A 44 -16.24 15.70 39.83
CA ILE A 44 -15.19 15.35 38.86
C ILE A 44 -15.54 14.05 38.13
N SER A 45 -16.00 13.02 38.87
CA SER A 45 -16.41 11.74 38.28
C SER A 45 -17.57 11.90 37.31
N ILE A 46 -18.60 12.70 37.67
CA ILE A 46 -19.74 12.99 36.80
C ILE A 46 -19.31 13.76 35.54
N LEU A 47 -18.51 14.82 35.69
CA LEU A 47 -17.98 15.60 34.54
C LEU A 47 -17.14 14.74 33.62
N THR A 48 -16.25 13.91 34.19
CA THR A 48 -15.44 12.97 33.40
C THR A 48 -16.34 11.98 32.66
N GLY A 49 -17.38 11.47 33.32
CA GLY A 49 -18.39 10.58 32.67
C GLY A 49 -19.11 11.26 31.50
N ILE A 50 -19.50 12.53 31.67
CA ILE A 50 -20.14 13.32 30.60
C ILE A 50 -19.19 13.54 29.42
N ILE A 51 -17.94 13.91 29.69
CA ILE A 51 -16.92 14.13 28.65
C ILE A 51 -16.65 12.82 27.87
N VAL A 52 -16.50 11.70 28.57
CA VAL A 52 -16.33 10.39 27.94
C VAL A 52 -17.53 10.02 27.09
N LEU A 53 -18.76 10.24 27.59
CA LEU A 53 -19.98 9.97 26.84
C LEU A 53 -20.10 10.85 25.59
N ALA A 54 -19.83 12.15 25.72
CA ALA A 54 -19.83 13.08 24.59
C ALA A 54 -18.77 12.70 23.55
N SER A 55 -17.56 12.33 24.00
CA SER A 55 -16.49 11.85 23.10
C SER A 55 -16.89 10.57 22.38
N LEU A 56 -17.56 9.64 23.03
CA LEU A 56 -18.09 8.41 22.40
C LEU A 56 -19.19 8.72 21.38
N ILE A 57 -20.07 9.69 21.66
CA ILE A 57 -21.12 10.12 20.71
C ILE A 57 -20.49 10.78 19.47
N ILE A 58 -19.52 11.67 19.67
CA ILE A 58 -18.77 12.32 18.56
C ILE A 58 -18.01 11.26 17.76
N TYR A 59 -17.32 10.36 18.43
CA TYR A 59 -16.60 9.25 17.79
C TYR A 59 -17.55 8.39 16.95
N LYS A 60 -18.74 8.08 17.49
CA LYS A 60 -19.77 7.33 16.77
C LYS A 60 -20.25 8.08 15.52
N SER A 61 -20.51 9.38 15.60
CA SER A 61 -21.06 10.17 14.49
C SER A 61 -20.03 10.50 13.41
N THR A 62 -18.73 10.66 13.77
CA THR A 62 -17.69 11.08 12.83
C THR A 62 -16.89 9.94 12.22
N ILE A 63 -16.67 8.85 12.98
CA ILE A 63 -15.76 7.75 12.56
C ILE A 63 -16.52 6.49 12.18
N LEU A 64 -17.69 6.26 12.80
CA LEU A 64 -18.48 5.06 12.52
C LEU A 64 -19.50 5.25 11.39
N GLY A 65 -19.79 6.48 10.93
CA GLY A 65 -20.65 6.78 9.79
C GLY A 65 -21.78 5.77 9.46
N ASP A 66 -22.53 6.01 8.39
CA ASP A 66 -23.58 5.08 7.90
C ASP A 66 -23.03 3.77 7.28
N ASP A 67 -21.71 3.62 7.20
CA ASP A 67 -21.02 2.50 6.52
C ASP A 67 -21.08 1.15 7.26
N ILE A 68 -21.62 1.10 8.48
CA ILE A 68 -21.75 -0.16 9.26
C ILE A 68 -23.02 -0.94 8.93
N ALA A 69 -23.75 -0.54 7.95
CA ALA A 69 -24.81 -1.37 7.41
C ALA A 69 -24.23 -2.58 6.67
N LEU A 70 -23.56 -3.48 7.41
CA LEU A 70 -23.37 -4.86 6.98
C LEU A 70 -24.72 -5.37 6.50
N ASN A 71 -24.95 -5.30 5.19
CA ASN A 71 -26.21 -5.78 4.65
C ASN A 71 -26.12 -7.30 4.61
N ILE A 72 -26.58 -7.96 5.69
CA ILE A 72 -26.60 -9.42 5.83
C ILE A 72 -27.26 -10.07 4.62
N LYS A 73 -28.26 -9.43 4.01
CA LYS A 73 -28.91 -9.93 2.78
C LYS A 73 -27.93 -10.14 1.64
N ASN A 74 -26.88 -9.31 1.57
CA ASN A 74 -25.85 -9.46 0.54
C ASN A 74 -24.93 -10.67 0.75
N TYR A 75 -24.89 -11.26 1.95
CA TYR A 75 -24.14 -12.49 2.23
C TYR A 75 -24.86 -13.77 1.79
N LYS A 76 -26.21 -13.71 1.67
CA LYS A 76 -27.05 -14.86 1.25
C LYS A 76 -27.08 -15.06 -0.27
N MET A 77 -26.71 -14.03 -1.06
CA MET A 77 -26.80 -14.10 -2.52
C MET A 77 -25.54 -14.77 -3.10
N SER A 78 -25.72 -15.89 -3.75
CA SER A 78 -24.65 -16.65 -4.43
C SER A 78 -24.65 -16.30 -5.92
N LEU A 79 -24.37 -15.03 -6.25
CA LEU A 79 -24.32 -14.53 -7.63
C LEU A 79 -22.87 -14.53 -8.14
N THR A 80 -22.65 -15.10 -9.28
CA THR A 80 -21.34 -15.12 -9.93
C THR A 80 -20.95 -13.71 -10.40
N SER A 81 -19.75 -13.27 -10.06
CA SER A 81 -19.17 -12.04 -10.58
C SER A 81 -18.45 -12.27 -11.92
N PHE A 82 -18.38 -11.23 -12.72
CA PHE A 82 -17.81 -11.28 -14.07
C PHE A 82 -16.74 -10.23 -14.25
N ILE A 83 -15.64 -10.60 -14.89
CA ILE A 83 -14.60 -9.69 -15.35
C ILE A 83 -14.83 -9.38 -16.81
N TYR A 84 -14.89 -8.09 -17.13
CA TYR A 84 -14.97 -7.55 -18.48
C TYR A 84 -13.64 -6.89 -18.83
N VAL A 85 -13.21 -7.06 -20.07
CA VAL A 85 -12.04 -6.40 -20.65
C VAL A 85 -12.47 -5.72 -21.93
N ASN A 86 -11.95 -4.53 -22.20
CA ASN A 86 -12.27 -3.82 -23.43
C ASN A 86 -11.62 -4.50 -24.64
N ASP A 87 -12.39 -4.66 -25.71
CA ASP A 87 -11.88 -5.06 -27.03
C ASP A 87 -11.07 -3.90 -27.67
N GLU A 88 -10.57 -4.09 -28.88
CA GLU A 88 -9.80 -3.08 -29.63
C GLU A 88 -10.61 -1.81 -29.97
N LYS A 89 -11.94 -1.90 -29.94
CA LYS A 89 -12.86 -0.77 -30.18
C LYS A 89 -13.27 -0.08 -28.89
N GLY A 90 -12.81 -0.56 -27.72
CA GLY A 90 -13.13 -0.03 -26.40
C GLY A 90 -14.43 -0.58 -25.80
N ASN A 91 -15.09 -1.58 -26.42
CA ASN A 91 -16.31 -2.18 -25.90
C ASN A 91 -15.99 -3.25 -24.85
N PRO A 92 -16.69 -3.28 -23.69
CA PRO A 92 -16.51 -4.30 -22.68
C PRO A 92 -16.96 -5.68 -23.17
N GLN A 93 -16.07 -6.67 -23.14
CA GLN A 93 -16.34 -8.07 -23.44
C GLN A 93 -16.17 -8.91 -22.18
N GLU A 94 -17.04 -9.92 -21.96
CA GLU A 94 -16.87 -10.88 -20.87
C GLU A 94 -15.55 -11.65 -21.08
N TYR A 95 -14.64 -11.53 -20.11
CA TYR A 95 -13.34 -12.18 -20.16
C TYR A 95 -13.30 -13.45 -19.31
N GLN A 96 -13.77 -13.36 -18.06
CA GLN A 96 -13.71 -14.47 -17.13
C GLN A 96 -14.79 -14.36 -16.05
N LYS A 97 -15.35 -15.53 -15.67
CA LYS A 97 -16.20 -15.65 -14.47
C LYS A 97 -15.31 -15.79 -13.23
N VAL A 98 -15.67 -15.08 -12.17
CA VAL A 98 -14.97 -15.17 -10.89
C VAL A 98 -15.68 -16.19 -10.02
N HIS A 99 -15.14 -17.41 -9.98
CA HIS A 99 -15.65 -18.50 -9.15
C HIS A 99 -14.94 -18.50 -7.80
N ASN A 100 -15.65 -18.92 -6.76
CA ASN A 100 -15.09 -19.12 -5.44
C ASN A 100 -14.04 -20.25 -5.46
N LEU A 101 -12.87 -19.99 -4.88
CA LEU A 101 -11.82 -20.98 -4.65
C LEU A 101 -11.97 -21.68 -3.30
N GLU A 102 -12.81 -21.12 -2.42
CA GLU A 102 -13.09 -21.68 -1.08
C GLU A 102 -14.41 -22.45 -1.12
N ASN A 103 -14.39 -23.64 -0.54
CA ASN A 103 -15.58 -24.44 -0.28
C ASN A 103 -16.41 -23.73 0.81
N ARG A 104 -17.27 -22.79 0.41
CA ARG A 104 -18.23 -22.16 1.31
C ARG A 104 -19.63 -22.46 0.85
N ILE A 105 -20.37 -23.18 1.65
CA ILE A 105 -21.76 -23.52 1.41
C ILE A 105 -22.57 -22.82 2.48
N TRP A 106 -23.42 -21.88 2.07
CA TRP A 106 -24.36 -21.19 2.96
C TRP A 106 -25.47 -22.15 3.39
N VAL A 107 -25.85 -22.11 4.67
CA VAL A 107 -27.00 -22.83 5.21
C VAL A 107 -27.95 -21.82 5.84
N ASP A 108 -29.21 -21.84 5.43
CA ASP A 108 -30.25 -21.02 6.05
C ASP A 108 -30.48 -21.41 7.50
N PHE A 109 -30.86 -20.46 8.34
CA PHE A 109 -31.08 -20.68 9.77
C PHE A 109 -32.01 -21.84 10.09
N LYS A 110 -33.09 -22.02 9.31
CA LYS A 110 -34.04 -23.13 9.45
C LYS A 110 -33.41 -24.52 9.26
N ASP A 111 -32.38 -24.59 8.41
CA ASP A 111 -31.70 -25.82 8.01
C ASP A 111 -30.49 -26.15 8.90
N ILE A 112 -30.08 -25.22 9.81
CA ILE A 112 -29.08 -25.49 10.84
C ILE A 112 -29.74 -26.25 12.00
N PRO A 113 -29.26 -27.44 12.40
CA PRO A 113 -29.89 -28.22 13.45
C PRO A 113 -29.86 -27.51 14.81
N LEU A 114 -30.87 -27.73 15.63
CA LEU A 114 -30.98 -27.11 16.95
C LEU A 114 -29.75 -27.46 17.84
N ASN A 115 -29.23 -28.66 17.72
CA ASN A 115 -28.05 -29.11 18.44
C ASN A 115 -26.81 -28.24 18.13
N MET A 116 -26.62 -27.79 16.87
CA MET A 116 -25.51 -26.90 16.49
C MET A 116 -25.68 -25.51 17.07
N LYS A 117 -26.89 -24.94 16.97
CA LYS A 117 -27.25 -23.65 17.57
C LYS A 117 -27.02 -23.65 19.07
N ASN A 118 -27.54 -24.66 19.74
CA ASN A 118 -27.40 -24.84 21.18
C ASN A 118 -25.95 -25.04 21.64
N ALA A 119 -25.15 -25.81 20.90
CA ALA A 119 -23.76 -26.07 21.22
C ALA A 119 -22.92 -24.76 21.20
N ILE A 120 -23.10 -23.93 20.15
CA ILE A 120 -22.40 -22.65 20.05
C ILE A 120 -22.85 -21.67 21.15
N ILE A 121 -24.15 -21.54 21.37
CA ILE A 121 -24.68 -20.65 22.40
C ILE A 121 -24.20 -21.10 23.79
N ALA A 122 -24.24 -22.39 24.08
CA ALA A 122 -23.84 -22.90 25.38
C ALA A 122 -22.40 -22.63 25.73
N ILE A 123 -21.48 -22.74 24.76
CA ILE A 123 -20.05 -22.62 25.02
C ILE A 123 -19.54 -21.18 24.85
N GLU A 124 -20.10 -20.42 23.92
CA GLU A 124 -19.61 -19.09 23.59
C GLU A 124 -20.38 -17.95 24.26
N ASP A 125 -21.72 -18.07 24.37
CA ASP A 125 -22.56 -16.95 24.84
C ASP A 125 -23.91 -17.43 25.41
N LYS A 126 -23.90 -17.99 26.61
CA LYS A 126 -25.08 -18.63 27.21
C LYS A 126 -26.30 -17.72 27.38
N ARG A 127 -26.12 -16.39 27.38
CA ARG A 127 -27.19 -15.40 27.47
C ARG A 127 -27.39 -14.65 26.16
N PHE A 128 -27.04 -15.24 25.04
CA PHE A 128 -27.09 -14.63 23.71
C PHE A 128 -28.44 -13.95 23.42
N TYR A 129 -29.56 -14.60 23.77
CA TYR A 129 -30.91 -14.05 23.53
C TYR A 129 -31.34 -12.98 24.54
N GLU A 130 -30.60 -12.78 25.64
CA GLU A 130 -30.99 -11.89 26.74
C GLU A 130 -30.36 -10.49 26.67
N HIS A 131 -29.20 -10.34 26.02
CA HIS A 131 -28.47 -9.09 25.92
C HIS A 131 -28.64 -8.44 24.55
N HIS A 132 -28.21 -7.15 24.43
CA HIS A 132 -28.24 -6.37 23.18
C HIS A 132 -26.80 -6.00 22.69
N GLY A 133 -26.07 -6.97 22.20
CA GLY A 133 -24.73 -6.81 21.63
C GLY A 133 -23.60 -6.91 22.65
N ILE A 134 -23.84 -6.57 23.90
CA ILE A 134 -22.89 -6.70 25.03
C ILE A 134 -23.56 -7.35 26.23
N ASP A 135 -22.91 -8.33 26.82
CA ASP A 135 -23.29 -8.89 28.11
C ASP A 135 -22.51 -8.16 29.23
N ILE A 136 -23.16 -7.20 29.87
CA ILE A 136 -22.55 -6.34 30.89
C ILE A 136 -22.11 -7.16 32.10
N ILE A 137 -22.91 -8.17 32.53
CA ILE A 137 -22.63 -8.99 33.70
C ILE A 137 -21.37 -9.83 33.45
N ARG A 138 -21.29 -10.46 32.29
CA ARG A 138 -20.13 -11.25 31.86
C ARG A 138 -18.87 -10.40 31.71
N THR A 139 -19.00 -9.21 31.12
CA THR A 139 -17.91 -8.26 30.91
C THR A 139 -17.34 -7.76 32.24
N LEU A 140 -18.19 -7.39 33.21
CA LEU A 140 -17.76 -7.00 34.55
C LEU A 140 -17.10 -8.16 35.30
N GLY A 141 -17.66 -9.37 35.21
CA GLY A 141 -17.08 -10.57 35.80
C GLY A 141 -15.69 -10.90 35.26
N ALA A 142 -15.53 -10.81 33.94
CA ALA A 142 -14.23 -11.01 33.28
C ALA A 142 -13.21 -9.96 33.71
N THR A 143 -13.61 -8.68 33.83
CA THR A 143 -12.75 -7.60 34.29
C THR A 143 -12.29 -7.80 35.74
N LEU A 144 -13.18 -8.19 36.62
CA LEU A 144 -12.85 -8.52 38.01
C LEU A 144 -11.89 -9.71 38.14
N ASN A 145 -12.05 -10.73 37.29
CA ASN A 145 -11.16 -11.88 37.27
C ASN A 145 -9.75 -11.53 36.78
N VAL A 146 -9.62 -10.63 35.79
CA VAL A 146 -8.33 -10.10 35.36
C VAL A 146 -7.65 -9.33 36.48
N LEU A 147 -8.39 -8.48 37.23
CA LEU A 147 -7.87 -7.77 38.39
C LEU A 147 -7.42 -8.68 39.53
N LYS A 148 -8.02 -9.87 39.65
CA LYS A 148 -7.63 -10.92 40.62
C LYS A 148 -6.48 -11.81 40.13
N GLY A 149 -5.90 -11.54 38.93
CA GLY A 149 -4.78 -12.32 38.38
C GLY A 149 -5.14 -13.69 37.83
N SER A 150 -6.43 -14.03 37.70
CA SER A 150 -6.86 -15.28 37.09
C SER A 150 -6.91 -15.17 35.56
N LYS A 151 -6.49 -16.22 34.82
CA LYS A 151 -6.63 -16.29 33.36
C LYS A 151 -8.12 -16.22 33.02
N SER A 152 -8.51 -15.13 32.35
CA SER A 152 -9.88 -14.74 32.09
C SER A 152 -10.65 -15.76 31.22
N TYR A 153 -11.88 -16.06 31.62
CA TYR A 153 -12.92 -16.53 30.69
C TYR A 153 -13.20 -15.44 29.65
N GLY A 154 -13.36 -15.81 28.38
CA GLY A 154 -13.68 -14.86 27.29
C GLY A 154 -14.96 -14.06 27.61
N GLY A 155 -14.81 -12.73 27.76
CA GLY A 155 -15.92 -11.81 28.08
C GLY A 155 -16.70 -11.30 26.86
N SER A 156 -16.36 -11.73 25.64
CA SER A 156 -17.00 -11.26 24.39
C SER A 156 -18.26 -12.06 24.08
N THR A 157 -19.30 -11.37 23.57
CA THR A 157 -20.53 -11.99 23.06
C THR A 157 -20.34 -12.56 21.66
N LEU A 158 -21.26 -13.43 21.20
CA LEU A 158 -21.29 -13.94 19.82
C LEU A 158 -21.33 -12.80 18.79
N THR A 159 -22.11 -11.74 19.07
CA THR A 159 -22.19 -10.57 18.21
C THR A 159 -20.86 -9.83 18.14
N GLN A 160 -20.13 -9.67 19.23
CA GLN A 160 -18.80 -9.09 19.25
C GLN A 160 -17.79 -9.95 18.51
N GLN A 161 -17.86 -11.28 18.67
CA GLN A 161 -17.00 -12.23 17.92
C GLN A 161 -17.31 -12.17 16.43
N LEU A 162 -18.58 -12.04 16.04
CA LEU A 162 -18.98 -11.87 14.65
C LEU A 162 -18.36 -10.61 14.06
N ILE A 163 -18.46 -9.46 14.74
CA ILE A 163 -17.84 -8.20 14.30
C ILE A 163 -16.31 -8.38 14.16
N LYS A 164 -15.65 -9.00 15.15
CA LYS A 164 -14.21 -9.29 15.07
C LYS A 164 -13.85 -10.15 13.85
N ASN A 165 -14.64 -11.20 13.56
CA ASN A 165 -14.40 -12.07 12.42
C ASN A 165 -14.66 -11.37 11.07
N ILE A 166 -15.66 -10.47 11.03
CA ILE A 166 -15.99 -9.69 9.83
C ILE A 166 -14.92 -8.62 9.56
N THR A 167 -14.42 -7.94 10.59
CA THR A 167 -13.44 -6.86 10.43
C THR A 167 -12.00 -7.34 10.39
N GLU A 168 -11.74 -8.58 10.82
CA GLU A 168 -10.39 -9.17 10.98
C GLU A 168 -9.42 -8.25 11.76
N ASP A 169 -9.95 -7.33 12.56
CA ASP A 169 -9.16 -6.41 13.38
C ASP A 169 -8.57 -7.17 14.57
N SER A 170 -7.31 -7.60 14.42
CA SER A 170 -6.58 -8.40 15.40
C SER A 170 -5.75 -7.58 16.38
N GLN A 171 -5.71 -6.23 16.24
CA GLN A 171 -4.92 -5.37 17.13
C GLN A 171 -5.41 -5.48 18.57
N VAL A 172 -4.49 -5.63 19.51
CA VAL A 172 -4.81 -5.64 20.94
C VAL A 172 -4.79 -4.20 21.45
N SER A 173 -5.92 -3.49 21.33
CA SER A 173 -6.07 -2.11 21.83
C SER A 173 -7.44 -1.86 22.45
N LEU A 174 -7.50 -0.95 23.40
CA LEU A 174 -8.76 -0.51 24.02
C LEU A 174 -9.70 0.13 22.98
N THR A 175 -9.15 0.95 22.09
CA THR A 175 -9.89 1.62 21.01
C THR A 175 -10.58 0.60 20.09
N ARG A 176 -9.88 -0.48 19.74
CA ARG A 176 -10.48 -1.57 18.98
C ARG A 176 -11.67 -2.21 19.72
N LYS A 177 -11.52 -2.47 21.04
CA LYS A 177 -12.59 -3.11 21.82
C LYS A 177 -13.82 -2.20 21.96
N ILE A 178 -13.63 -0.90 22.10
CA ILE A 178 -14.74 0.07 22.09
C ILE A 178 -15.46 0.04 20.73
N ARG A 179 -14.70 0.05 19.64
CA ARG A 179 -15.27 -0.02 18.28
C ARG A 179 -16.07 -1.31 18.06
N GLU A 180 -15.53 -2.44 18.50
CA GLU A 180 -16.20 -3.75 18.45
C GLU A 180 -17.53 -3.71 19.20
N ILE A 181 -17.57 -3.15 20.42
CA ILE A 181 -18.80 -3.03 21.23
C ILE A 181 -19.83 -2.15 20.54
N LEU A 182 -19.44 -0.96 20.07
CA LEU A 182 -20.34 -0.04 19.38
C LEU A 182 -20.93 -0.67 18.12
N ARG A 183 -20.11 -1.38 17.33
CA ARG A 183 -20.57 -2.10 16.14
C ARG A 183 -21.52 -3.25 16.48
N ALA A 184 -21.24 -4.00 17.54
CA ALA A 184 -22.11 -5.09 17.98
C ALA A 184 -23.49 -4.58 18.42
N THR A 185 -23.55 -3.46 19.14
CA THR A 185 -24.83 -2.85 19.55
C THR A 185 -25.62 -2.30 18.36
N GLU A 186 -24.96 -1.72 17.36
CA GLU A 186 -25.63 -1.26 16.14
C GLU A 186 -26.14 -2.43 15.28
N LEU A 187 -25.37 -3.52 15.20
CA LEU A 187 -25.78 -4.72 14.47
C LEU A 187 -27.08 -5.29 15.06
N GLU A 188 -27.19 -5.41 16.39
CA GLU A 188 -28.38 -5.94 17.07
C GLU A 188 -29.61 -5.02 17.03
N LYS A 189 -29.46 -3.75 16.64
CA LYS A 189 -30.60 -2.87 16.33
C LYS A 189 -31.20 -3.14 14.95
N LYS A 190 -30.39 -3.66 14.01
CA LYS A 190 -30.78 -3.86 12.61
C LYS A 190 -31.23 -5.28 12.31
N TYR A 191 -30.72 -6.26 13.05
CA TYR A 191 -30.90 -7.69 12.78
C TYR A 191 -31.36 -8.43 14.02
N SER A 192 -32.20 -9.41 13.81
CA SER A 192 -32.64 -10.34 14.86
C SER A 192 -31.49 -11.21 15.34
N LYS A 193 -31.64 -11.78 16.53
CA LYS A 193 -30.67 -12.74 17.09
C LYS A 193 -30.46 -13.93 16.18
N ASP A 194 -31.49 -14.42 15.54
CA ASP A 194 -31.45 -15.55 14.63
C ASP A 194 -30.65 -15.23 13.36
N GLU A 195 -30.83 -14.04 12.78
CA GLU A 195 -30.03 -13.59 11.64
C GLU A 195 -28.56 -13.41 12.01
N ILE A 196 -28.27 -12.91 13.21
CA ILE A 196 -26.89 -12.78 13.72
C ILE A 196 -26.25 -14.14 13.93
N LEU A 197 -26.99 -15.09 14.51
CA LEU A 197 -26.50 -16.45 14.72
C LEU A 197 -26.30 -17.20 13.41
N GLU A 198 -27.23 -17.04 12.44
CA GLU A 198 -27.07 -17.59 11.10
C GLU A 198 -25.78 -17.09 10.43
N LEU A 199 -25.56 -15.77 10.48
CA LEU A 199 -24.37 -15.15 9.91
C LEU A 199 -23.10 -15.65 10.61
N TYR A 200 -23.10 -15.73 11.94
CA TYR A 200 -21.99 -16.26 12.72
C TYR A 200 -21.62 -17.68 12.29
N LEU A 201 -22.60 -18.58 12.25
CA LEU A 201 -22.43 -19.99 11.92
C LEU A 201 -21.97 -20.22 10.46
N ASN A 202 -22.25 -19.27 9.57
CA ASN A 202 -21.83 -19.32 8.17
C ASN A 202 -20.47 -18.65 7.90
N ILE A 203 -19.94 -17.80 8.81
CA ILE A 203 -18.72 -17.01 8.57
C ILE A 203 -17.53 -17.49 9.40
N VAL A 204 -17.78 -18.01 10.62
CA VAL A 204 -16.71 -18.33 11.56
C VAL A 204 -15.77 -19.38 10.99
N ASN A 205 -14.49 -19.28 11.33
CA ASN A 205 -13.45 -20.24 10.94
C ASN A 205 -13.48 -21.46 11.88
N PHE A 206 -13.75 -22.62 11.30
CA PHE A 206 -13.74 -23.91 11.98
C PHE A 206 -12.46 -24.73 11.73
N GLY A 207 -11.34 -24.10 11.39
CA GLY A 207 -10.06 -24.79 11.14
C GLY A 207 -10.01 -25.51 9.78
N GLY A 208 -8.82 -25.96 9.40
CA GLY A 208 -8.64 -26.69 8.13
C GLY A 208 -9.00 -25.91 6.85
N GLY A 209 -9.03 -24.56 6.92
CA GLY A 209 -9.49 -23.71 5.80
C GLY A 209 -11.02 -23.61 5.68
N CYS A 210 -11.78 -24.20 6.60
CA CYS A 210 -13.25 -24.19 6.56
C CYS A 210 -13.83 -22.93 7.16
N LYS A 211 -14.69 -22.25 6.40
CA LYS A 211 -15.55 -21.18 6.89
C LYS A 211 -17.01 -21.64 6.80
N GLY A 212 -17.70 -21.57 7.94
CA GLY A 212 -19.10 -22.01 8.08
C GLY A 212 -19.27 -23.48 8.47
N VAL A 213 -20.40 -23.73 9.17
CA VAL A 213 -20.70 -25.06 9.76
C VAL A 213 -20.93 -26.14 8.73
N GLN A 214 -21.50 -25.82 7.57
CA GLN A 214 -21.74 -26.78 6.49
C GLN A 214 -20.41 -27.33 5.94
N THR A 215 -19.48 -26.44 5.67
CA THR A 215 -18.16 -26.80 5.17
C THR A 215 -17.38 -27.60 6.21
N ALA A 216 -17.52 -27.24 7.51
CA ALA A 216 -16.92 -28.01 8.60
C ALA A 216 -17.50 -29.42 8.71
N ALA A 217 -18.83 -29.56 8.61
CA ALA A 217 -19.50 -30.87 8.66
C ALA A 217 -19.06 -31.77 7.50
N GLN A 218 -18.97 -31.20 6.28
CA GLN A 218 -18.48 -31.93 5.11
C GLN A 218 -17.01 -32.33 5.23
N LEU A 219 -16.14 -31.41 5.72
CA LEU A 219 -14.72 -31.71 5.89
C LEU A 219 -14.50 -32.79 6.94
N TYR A 220 -15.08 -32.63 8.13
CA TYR A 220 -14.76 -33.50 9.27
C TYR A 220 -15.53 -34.80 9.25
N PHE A 221 -16.76 -34.84 8.69
CA PHE A 221 -17.67 -35.97 8.79
C PHE A 221 -18.26 -36.47 7.46
N GLU A 222 -17.95 -35.83 6.32
CA GLU A 222 -18.55 -36.12 4.99
C GLU A 222 -20.09 -36.09 5.01
N LYS A 223 -20.67 -35.18 5.82
CA LYS A 223 -22.12 -35.04 6.01
C LYS A 223 -22.56 -33.59 5.81
N ASP A 224 -23.83 -33.39 5.47
CA ASP A 224 -24.48 -32.12 5.63
C ASP A 224 -24.72 -31.85 7.12
N ILE A 225 -24.62 -30.55 7.50
CA ILE A 225 -24.78 -30.15 8.92
C ILE A 225 -26.11 -30.62 9.52
N GLN A 226 -27.17 -30.69 8.72
CA GLN A 226 -28.49 -31.18 9.11
C GLN A 226 -28.46 -32.61 9.62
N ASN A 227 -27.52 -33.43 9.14
CA ASN A 227 -27.38 -34.85 9.42
C ASN A 227 -26.28 -35.14 10.48
N CYS A 228 -25.72 -34.09 11.08
CA CYS A 228 -24.73 -34.22 12.14
C CYS A 228 -25.38 -34.58 13.48
N SER A 229 -24.81 -35.54 14.19
CA SER A 229 -25.21 -35.92 15.53
C SER A 229 -24.92 -34.81 16.55
N LEU A 230 -25.47 -34.95 17.79
CA LEU A 230 -25.18 -34.03 18.88
C LEU A 230 -23.67 -33.98 19.19
N ALA A 231 -22.98 -35.11 19.24
CA ALA A 231 -21.54 -35.14 19.46
C ALA A 231 -20.73 -34.53 18.33
N GLN A 232 -21.18 -34.68 17.07
CA GLN A 232 -20.55 -34.04 15.91
C GLN A 232 -20.75 -32.50 15.91
N CYS A 233 -21.94 -31.99 16.26
CA CYS A 233 -22.21 -30.60 16.49
C CYS A 233 -21.33 -30.00 17.60
N ALA A 234 -21.18 -30.71 18.72
CA ALA A 234 -20.31 -30.29 19.81
C ALA A 234 -18.82 -30.30 19.41
N CYS A 235 -18.41 -31.22 18.53
CA CYS A 235 -17.07 -31.29 17.97
C CYS A 235 -16.76 -30.04 17.10
N ILE A 236 -17.70 -29.63 16.24
CA ILE A 236 -17.57 -28.45 15.42
C ILE A 236 -17.53 -27.20 16.32
N ALA A 237 -18.44 -27.11 17.31
CA ALA A 237 -18.48 -25.97 18.24
C ALA A 237 -17.20 -25.83 19.06
N ALA A 238 -16.54 -26.91 19.41
CA ALA A 238 -15.29 -26.94 20.18
C ALA A 238 -14.13 -26.23 19.45
N ILE A 239 -14.17 -26.11 18.12
CA ILE A 239 -13.10 -25.54 17.30
C ILE A 239 -13.03 -24.01 17.43
N THR A 240 -14.14 -23.34 17.69
CA THR A 240 -14.26 -21.86 17.63
C THR A 240 -13.30 -21.11 18.52
N GLN A 241 -12.97 -21.65 19.69
CA GLN A 241 -12.06 -21.02 20.66
C GLN A 241 -10.64 -20.83 20.12
N ASN A 242 -10.11 -21.86 19.48
CA ASN A 242 -8.78 -21.86 18.85
C ASN A 242 -8.76 -22.88 17.70
N PRO A 243 -9.04 -22.41 16.45
CA PRO A 243 -9.18 -23.30 15.30
C PRO A 243 -7.96 -24.16 14.98
N THR A 244 -6.77 -23.75 15.39
CA THR A 244 -5.55 -24.54 15.21
C THR A 244 -5.41 -25.60 16.29
N ALA A 245 -5.55 -25.21 17.56
CA ALA A 245 -5.30 -26.10 18.69
C ALA A 245 -6.42 -27.14 18.89
N HIS A 246 -7.65 -26.84 18.46
CA HIS A 246 -8.80 -27.72 18.59
C HIS A 246 -9.25 -28.37 17.26
N ASN A 247 -8.38 -28.33 16.23
CA ASN A 247 -8.68 -29.03 14.98
C ASN A 247 -8.72 -30.56 15.21
N PRO A 248 -9.85 -31.24 14.95
CA PRO A 248 -10.01 -32.66 15.30
C PRO A 248 -9.12 -33.61 14.48
N LEU A 249 -8.67 -33.20 13.29
CA LEU A 249 -7.78 -34.00 12.43
C LEU A 249 -6.32 -33.98 12.89
N TYR A 250 -5.89 -32.86 13.48
CA TYR A 250 -4.50 -32.65 13.89
C TYR A 250 -4.31 -32.76 15.39
N HIS A 251 -5.35 -32.44 16.19
CA HIS A 251 -5.34 -32.42 17.64
C HIS A 251 -6.61 -33.10 18.21
N PRO A 252 -6.86 -34.41 17.92
CA PRO A 252 -8.10 -35.09 18.27
C PRO A 252 -8.38 -35.09 19.76
N GLN A 253 -7.34 -35.20 20.60
CA GLN A 253 -7.48 -35.23 22.07
C GLN A 253 -7.92 -33.86 22.61
N ASN A 254 -7.31 -32.75 22.14
CA ASN A 254 -7.70 -31.41 22.57
C ASN A 254 -9.15 -31.10 22.15
N ASN A 255 -9.54 -31.54 20.96
CA ASN A 255 -10.92 -31.39 20.51
C ASN A 255 -11.86 -32.24 21.35
N LYS A 256 -11.47 -33.47 21.71
CA LYS A 256 -12.27 -34.36 22.58
C LYS A 256 -12.57 -33.70 23.92
N GLU A 257 -11.57 -33.23 24.62
CA GLU A 257 -11.72 -32.57 25.92
C GLU A 257 -12.63 -31.34 25.83
N ARG A 258 -12.46 -30.56 24.75
CA ARG A 258 -13.27 -29.36 24.54
C ARG A 258 -14.72 -29.69 24.15
N ARG A 259 -14.98 -30.67 23.26
CA ARG A 259 -16.35 -31.04 22.87
C ARG A 259 -17.13 -31.67 24.03
N GLU A 260 -16.46 -32.42 24.91
CA GLU A 260 -17.07 -32.95 26.14
C GLU A 260 -17.43 -31.80 27.10
N THR A 261 -16.59 -30.73 27.16
CA THR A 261 -16.92 -29.48 27.85
C THR A 261 -18.16 -28.82 27.23
N VAL A 262 -18.29 -28.78 25.88
CA VAL A 262 -19.49 -28.23 25.20
C VAL A 262 -20.74 -29.02 25.60
N LEU A 263 -20.68 -30.34 25.58
CA LEU A 263 -21.80 -31.22 25.98
C LEU A 263 -22.20 -31.01 27.45
N ALA A 264 -21.20 -30.88 28.34
CA ALA A 264 -21.46 -30.59 29.77
C ALA A 264 -22.13 -29.23 29.98
N GLU A 265 -21.70 -28.20 29.25
CA GLU A 265 -22.34 -26.85 29.29
C GLU A 265 -23.77 -26.90 28.70
N MET A 266 -24.02 -27.68 27.65
CA MET A 266 -25.37 -27.88 27.11
C MET A 266 -26.29 -28.54 28.14
N LEU A 267 -25.83 -29.56 28.86
CA LEU A 267 -26.56 -30.21 29.93
C LEU A 267 -26.84 -29.23 31.09
N ALA A 268 -25.80 -28.53 31.57
CA ALA A 268 -25.89 -27.58 32.67
C ALA A 268 -26.88 -26.44 32.39
N GLN A 269 -27.11 -26.14 31.11
CA GLN A 269 -28.08 -25.12 30.64
C GLN A 269 -29.42 -25.72 30.22
N ASN A 270 -29.72 -26.97 30.53
CA ASN A 270 -30.94 -27.69 30.17
C ASN A 270 -31.28 -27.67 28.67
N LYS A 271 -30.26 -27.64 27.80
CA LYS A 271 -30.40 -27.69 26.34
C LYS A 271 -30.44 -29.11 25.80
N ILE A 272 -30.04 -30.06 26.58
CA ILE A 272 -30.09 -31.52 26.32
C ILE A 272 -30.45 -32.23 27.62
N SER A 273 -31.03 -33.43 27.49
CA SER A 273 -31.32 -34.32 28.59
C SER A 273 -30.09 -35.10 29.04
N ASN A 274 -30.19 -35.77 30.23
CA ASN A 274 -29.13 -36.65 30.69
C ASN A 274 -28.88 -37.85 29.75
N ASP A 275 -29.93 -38.37 29.12
CA ASP A 275 -29.83 -39.50 28.20
C ASP A 275 -29.10 -39.09 26.92
N GLU A 276 -29.50 -37.95 26.31
CA GLU A 276 -28.80 -37.38 25.14
C GLU A 276 -27.32 -37.06 25.45
N TYR A 277 -27.03 -36.53 26.65
CA TYR A 277 -25.66 -36.30 27.08
C TYR A 277 -24.85 -37.59 27.14
N ASN A 278 -25.39 -38.65 27.79
CA ASN A 278 -24.69 -39.90 27.93
C ASN A 278 -24.44 -40.60 26.58
N GLU A 279 -25.40 -40.55 25.65
CA GLU A 279 -25.21 -41.04 24.28
C GLU A 279 -24.16 -40.26 23.52
N ALA A 280 -24.19 -38.93 23.58
CA ALA A 280 -23.21 -38.08 22.94
C ALA A 280 -21.78 -38.27 23.50
N ILE A 281 -21.63 -38.52 24.79
CA ILE A 281 -20.34 -38.83 25.39
C ILE A 281 -19.81 -40.19 24.88
N LYS A 282 -20.66 -41.22 24.76
CA LYS A 282 -20.25 -42.53 24.18
C LYS A 282 -19.80 -42.35 22.72
N GLU A 283 -20.54 -41.59 21.92
CA GLU A 283 -20.14 -41.23 20.53
C GLU A 283 -18.83 -40.47 20.51
N SER A 284 -18.65 -39.45 21.40
CA SER A 284 -17.43 -38.66 21.53
C SER A 284 -16.18 -39.52 21.76
N GLN A 285 -16.31 -40.59 22.53
CA GLN A 285 -15.18 -41.48 22.82
C GLN A 285 -14.68 -42.25 21.58
N ASN A 286 -15.60 -42.56 20.64
CA ASN A 286 -15.35 -43.37 19.45
C ASN A 286 -15.60 -42.60 18.13
N MET A 287 -15.40 -41.30 18.12
CA MET A 287 -15.70 -40.44 16.97
C MET A 287 -14.74 -40.69 15.80
N ASN A 288 -15.30 -40.98 14.62
CA ASN A 288 -14.55 -41.18 13.40
C ASN A 288 -14.55 -39.87 12.56
N PHE A 289 -13.41 -39.54 11.99
CA PHE A 289 -13.21 -38.38 11.11
C PHE A 289 -12.88 -38.81 9.69
N SER A 290 -13.30 -37.98 8.71
CA SER A 290 -13.06 -38.23 7.29
C SER A 290 -11.57 -38.37 6.95
N GLU A 291 -11.22 -39.38 6.17
CA GLU A 291 -9.87 -39.57 5.64
C GLU A 291 -9.60 -38.76 4.38
N LYS A 292 -10.64 -38.35 3.64
CA LYS A 292 -10.49 -37.50 2.43
C LYS A 292 -9.90 -36.15 2.78
N ALA A 293 -10.23 -35.59 3.93
CA ALA A 293 -9.69 -34.35 4.43
C ALA A 293 -8.15 -34.28 4.51
N LYS A 294 -7.51 -35.46 4.65
CA LYS A 294 -6.05 -35.61 4.66
C LYS A 294 -5.44 -35.60 3.25
N LYS A 295 -6.23 -35.84 2.19
CA LYS A 295 -5.77 -36.05 0.80
C LYS A 295 -6.09 -34.87 -0.17
N GLU A 296 -6.98 -33.94 0.16
CA GLU A 296 -7.38 -32.85 -0.77
C GLU A 296 -6.41 -31.68 -0.81
N LYS A 297 -5.17 -31.92 -1.23
CA LYS A 297 -4.27 -30.84 -1.67
C LYS A 297 -4.23 -30.62 -3.19
N ASP A 298 -4.86 -31.44 -4.00
CA ASP A 298 -4.51 -31.56 -5.43
C ASP A 298 -5.62 -31.38 -6.49
N SER A 299 -6.83 -30.94 -6.19
CA SER A 299 -7.90 -30.90 -7.22
C SER A 299 -8.34 -29.53 -7.71
N SER A 300 -7.52 -28.45 -7.61
CA SER A 300 -7.90 -27.08 -8.00
C SER A 300 -7.55 -26.69 -9.47
N SER A 301 -7.34 -27.64 -10.39
CA SER A 301 -6.73 -27.35 -11.71
C SER A 301 -7.66 -26.78 -12.80
N LYS A 302 -8.96 -26.57 -12.58
CA LYS A 302 -9.88 -26.20 -13.68
C LYS A 302 -10.12 -24.70 -13.91
N ASN A 303 -9.73 -23.77 -13.00
CA ASN A 303 -9.95 -22.33 -13.16
C ASN A 303 -8.74 -21.53 -12.71
N VAL A 304 -7.59 -21.73 -13.35
CA VAL A 304 -6.39 -20.96 -13.05
C VAL A 304 -6.54 -19.54 -13.61
N ARG A 305 -6.52 -18.55 -12.72
CA ARG A 305 -6.47 -17.13 -13.08
C ARG A 305 -5.08 -16.78 -13.57
N ASN A 306 -4.96 -15.95 -14.60
CA ASN A 306 -3.65 -15.42 -14.97
C ASN A 306 -3.12 -14.44 -13.90
N TRP A 307 -1.87 -14.02 -14.02
CA TRP A 307 -1.22 -13.14 -13.04
C TRP A 307 -1.93 -11.79 -12.89
N TYR A 308 -2.42 -11.24 -13.98
CA TYR A 308 -3.16 -9.98 -13.98
C TYR A 308 -4.47 -10.08 -13.21
N VAL A 309 -5.27 -11.11 -13.48
CA VAL A 309 -6.55 -11.33 -12.80
C VAL A 309 -6.38 -11.54 -11.30
N GLU A 310 -5.30 -12.20 -10.88
CA GLU A 310 -5.01 -12.30 -9.43
C GLU A 310 -4.65 -10.96 -8.80
N ALA A 311 -3.86 -10.14 -9.50
CA ALA A 311 -3.55 -8.78 -9.05
C ALA A 311 -4.82 -7.92 -8.97
N LEU A 312 -5.71 -8.03 -9.98
CA LEU A 312 -7.00 -7.34 -10.03
C LEU A 312 -7.91 -7.72 -8.85
N VAL A 313 -8.06 -9.01 -8.57
CA VAL A 313 -8.85 -9.47 -7.42
C VAL A 313 -8.24 -8.95 -6.10
N ARG A 314 -6.93 -8.97 -5.98
CA ARG A 314 -6.22 -8.44 -4.79
C ARG A 314 -6.48 -6.94 -4.59
N ASP A 315 -6.44 -6.15 -5.65
CA ASP A 315 -6.72 -4.71 -5.61
C ASP A 315 -8.16 -4.43 -5.18
N ILE A 316 -9.14 -5.13 -5.79
CA ILE A 316 -10.56 -4.98 -5.41
C ILE A 316 -10.79 -5.36 -3.95
N VAL A 317 -10.16 -6.45 -3.47
CA VAL A 317 -10.24 -6.85 -2.06
C VAL A 317 -9.70 -5.75 -1.16
N ALA A 318 -8.54 -5.17 -1.47
CA ALA A 318 -7.94 -4.10 -0.68
C ALA A 318 -8.83 -2.86 -0.65
N ASP A 319 -9.35 -2.44 -1.81
CA ASP A 319 -10.20 -1.25 -1.92
C ASP A 319 -11.58 -1.46 -1.25
N LEU A 320 -12.14 -2.68 -1.27
CA LEU A 320 -13.35 -3.03 -0.48
C LEU A 320 -13.09 -2.99 1.02
N CYS A 321 -11.94 -3.54 1.46
CA CYS A 321 -11.53 -3.47 2.87
C CYS A 321 -11.40 -2.03 3.35
N GLU A 322 -10.75 -1.18 2.56
CA GLU A 322 -10.58 0.25 2.87
C GLU A 322 -11.92 0.97 2.92
N LYS A 323 -12.74 0.81 1.88
CA LYS A 323 -14.03 1.51 1.74
C LYS A 323 -15.04 1.14 2.80
N TYR A 324 -15.17 -0.17 3.12
CA TYR A 324 -16.21 -0.68 4.03
C TYR A 324 -15.67 -1.03 5.41
N HIS A 325 -14.37 -0.83 5.68
CA HIS A 325 -13.71 -1.19 6.93
C HIS A 325 -13.99 -2.66 7.35
N ILE A 326 -13.91 -3.57 6.37
CA ILE A 326 -14.14 -5.01 6.52
C ILE A 326 -12.84 -5.78 6.36
N GLY A 327 -12.80 -6.99 6.90
CA GLY A 327 -11.67 -7.89 6.74
C GLY A 327 -11.58 -8.50 5.34
N LYS A 328 -10.37 -8.93 4.99
CA LYS A 328 -10.02 -9.50 3.69
C LYS A 328 -10.95 -10.65 3.27
N SER A 329 -11.26 -11.57 4.17
CA SER A 329 -12.13 -12.72 3.87
C SER A 329 -13.55 -12.32 3.49
N VAL A 330 -14.05 -11.23 4.09
CA VAL A 330 -15.39 -10.71 3.77
C VAL A 330 -15.37 -10.06 2.39
N ALA A 331 -14.36 -9.23 2.12
CA ALA A 331 -14.18 -8.60 0.82
C ALA A 331 -14.01 -9.64 -0.31
N GLU A 332 -13.22 -10.71 -0.06
CA GLU A 332 -13.09 -11.84 -0.99
C GLU A 332 -14.44 -12.52 -1.23
N ASN A 333 -15.21 -12.77 -0.16
CA ASN A 333 -16.54 -13.36 -0.30
C ASN A 333 -17.49 -12.48 -1.13
N MET A 334 -17.46 -11.16 -0.94
CA MET A 334 -18.29 -10.23 -1.73
C MET A 334 -18.01 -10.37 -3.23
N ILE A 335 -16.74 -10.48 -3.62
CA ILE A 335 -16.36 -10.67 -5.04
C ILE A 335 -16.96 -11.96 -5.58
N TYR A 336 -17.06 -13.03 -4.78
CA TYR A 336 -17.54 -14.32 -5.25
C TYR A 336 -19.06 -14.50 -5.23
N THR A 337 -19.78 -13.68 -4.45
CA THR A 337 -21.20 -13.95 -4.15
C THR A 337 -22.14 -12.81 -4.47
N GLN A 338 -21.66 -11.58 -4.75
CA GLN A 338 -22.54 -10.43 -4.94
C GLN A 338 -22.82 -10.06 -6.41
N GLY A 339 -22.35 -10.89 -7.36
CA GLY A 339 -22.61 -10.67 -8.79
C GLY A 339 -22.00 -9.37 -9.32
N PHE A 340 -20.78 -9.05 -8.88
CA PHE A 340 -20.10 -7.86 -9.34
C PHE A 340 -19.77 -7.94 -10.84
N LYS A 341 -19.94 -6.81 -11.53
CA LYS A 341 -19.40 -6.59 -12.87
C LYS A 341 -18.12 -5.79 -12.74
N ILE A 342 -16.99 -6.41 -13.02
CA ILE A 342 -15.64 -5.87 -12.82
C ILE A 342 -15.08 -5.46 -14.17
N TYR A 343 -14.88 -4.16 -14.39
CA TYR A 343 -14.34 -3.62 -15.64
C TYR A 343 -12.83 -3.46 -15.49
N SER A 344 -12.11 -4.43 -16.01
CA SER A 344 -10.65 -4.53 -15.91
C SER A 344 -9.95 -3.44 -16.71
N ALA A 345 -8.82 -2.99 -16.23
CA ALA A 345 -7.93 -2.09 -16.93
C ALA A 345 -6.89 -2.82 -17.81
N MET A 346 -6.92 -4.15 -17.88
CA MET A 346 -6.01 -4.96 -18.68
C MET A 346 -6.04 -4.57 -20.18
N ASP A 347 -4.88 -4.57 -20.80
CA ASP A 347 -4.72 -4.56 -22.25
C ASP A 347 -4.44 -5.99 -22.69
N LEU A 348 -5.38 -6.58 -23.45
CA LEU A 348 -5.31 -7.99 -23.84
C LEU A 348 -4.04 -8.30 -24.65
N LYS A 349 -3.65 -7.42 -25.57
CA LYS A 349 -2.45 -7.62 -26.40
C LYS A 349 -1.17 -7.50 -25.56
N ALA A 350 -1.11 -6.49 -24.67
CA ALA A 350 0.03 -6.33 -23.78
C ALA A 350 0.22 -7.54 -22.85
N GLN A 351 -0.88 -8.04 -22.28
CA GLN A 351 -0.85 -9.23 -21.42
C GLN A 351 -0.47 -10.48 -22.22
N GLU A 352 -1.00 -10.66 -23.42
CA GLU A 352 -0.67 -11.77 -24.31
C GLU A 352 0.82 -11.76 -24.70
N PHE A 353 1.37 -10.61 -25.10
CA PHE A 353 2.79 -10.49 -25.43
C PHE A 353 3.68 -10.83 -24.24
N ALA A 354 3.28 -10.41 -23.03
CA ALA A 354 3.99 -10.77 -21.82
C ALA A 354 3.90 -12.27 -21.53
N GLU A 355 2.74 -12.89 -21.66
CA GLU A 355 2.55 -14.34 -21.48
C GLU A 355 3.24 -15.19 -22.59
N ASN A 356 3.36 -14.67 -23.81
CA ASN A 356 4.09 -15.34 -24.88
C ASN A 356 5.61 -15.25 -24.66
N ALA A 357 6.11 -14.18 -24.05
CA ALA A 357 7.53 -14.07 -23.71
C ALA A 357 8.01 -15.20 -22.79
N ILE A 358 7.18 -15.62 -21.81
CA ILE A 358 7.57 -16.72 -20.90
C ILE A 358 7.58 -18.11 -21.55
N LYS A 359 6.93 -18.26 -22.71
CA LYS A 359 6.94 -19.51 -23.50
C LYS A 359 8.12 -19.60 -24.44
N ASP A 360 8.80 -18.47 -24.74
CA ASP A 360 9.95 -18.42 -25.65
C ASP A 360 11.25 -18.69 -24.89
N GLY A 361 11.80 -19.88 -25.10
CA GLY A 361 13.05 -20.33 -24.46
C GLY A 361 14.30 -19.52 -24.86
N ASN A 362 14.26 -18.76 -25.98
CA ASN A 362 15.35 -17.88 -26.39
C ASN A 362 15.32 -16.55 -25.62
N ILE A 363 14.14 -16.14 -25.16
CA ILE A 363 13.93 -14.89 -24.42
C ILE A 363 14.15 -15.10 -22.92
N MET A 364 13.67 -16.21 -22.39
CA MET A 364 13.80 -16.52 -20.96
C MET A 364 15.24 -16.90 -20.57
N PRO A 365 15.62 -16.64 -19.29
CA PRO A 365 16.93 -17.11 -18.78
C PRO A 365 17.06 -18.63 -18.91
N LYS A 366 18.27 -19.10 -19.24
CA LYS A 366 18.54 -20.56 -19.35
C LYS A 366 18.40 -21.29 -18.02
N ASP A 367 18.73 -20.65 -16.88
CA ASP A 367 18.52 -21.23 -15.55
C ASP A 367 17.01 -21.26 -15.23
N PRO A 368 16.39 -22.45 -15.10
CA PRO A 368 14.96 -22.59 -14.87
C PRO A 368 14.50 -22.08 -13.49
N ASN A 369 15.42 -21.88 -12.56
CA ASN A 369 15.14 -21.37 -11.20
C ASN A 369 15.24 -19.84 -11.11
N MET A 370 15.71 -19.18 -12.16
CA MET A 370 15.75 -17.72 -12.21
C MET A 370 14.36 -17.18 -12.53
N GLU A 371 13.77 -16.43 -11.64
CA GLU A 371 12.40 -15.91 -11.72
C GLU A 371 12.34 -14.48 -12.24
N ILE A 372 11.13 -14.03 -12.57
CA ILE A 372 10.83 -12.69 -13.05
C ILE A 372 9.62 -12.10 -12.32
N GLY A 373 9.62 -10.75 -12.22
CA GLY A 373 8.44 -9.96 -11.91
C GLY A 373 8.32 -8.81 -12.93
N TYR A 374 7.25 -8.75 -13.69
CA TYR A 374 7.06 -7.78 -14.77
C TYR A 374 5.76 -7.03 -14.63
N ILE A 375 5.80 -5.71 -14.77
CA ILE A 375 4.66 -4.80 -14.82
C ILE A 375 4.79 -3.88 -16.02
N MET A 376 3.69 -3.69 -16.75
CA MET A 376 3.55 -2.67 -17.78
C MET A 376 2.36 -1.79 -17.45
N MET A 377 2.51 -0.46 -17.57
CA MET A 377 1.45 0.49 -17.28
C MET A 377 1.51 1.72 -18.20
N ASP A 378 0.38 2.38 -18.39
CA ASP A 378 0.35 3.69 -19.05
C ASP A 378 0.70 4.82 -18.07
N TYR A 379 0.82 6.04 -18.60
CA TYR A 379 1.15 7.22 -17.80
C TYR A 379 -0.05 7.81 -17.03
N ASN A 380 -1.20 7.12 -17.05
CA ASN A 380 -2.39 7.45 -16.27
C ASN A 380 -2.59 6.51 -15.07
N GLY A 381 -1.62 5.63 -14.78
CA GLY A 381 -1.67 4.68 -13.69
C GLY A 381 -2.37 3.36 -14.03
N ARG A 382 -2.89 3.19 -15.24
CA ARG A 382 -3.50 1.94 -15.71
C ARG A 382 -2.44 0.86 -15.88
N ILE A 383 -2.54 -0.24 -15.16
CA ILE A 383 -1.72 -1.44 -15.39
C ILE A 383 -2.25 -2.15 -16.64
N LEU A 384 -1.39 -2.31 -17.63
CA LEU A 384 -1.71 -2.95 -18.92
C LEU A 384 -1.45 -4.44 -18.88
N ALA A 385 -0.32 -4.87 -18.27
CA ALA A 385 0.08 -6.26 -18.15
C ALA A 385 0.86 -6.53 -16.86
N SER A 386 0.79 -7.78 -16.36
CA SER A 386 1.47 -8.24 -15.17
C SER A 386 1.87 -9.72 -15.28
N LEU A 387 3.14 -10.03 -14.91
CA LEU A 387 3.63 -11.40 -14.77
C LEU A 387 4.36 -11.57 -13.45
N GLY A 388 3.89 -12.48 -12.61
CA GLY A 388 4.50 -12.78 -11.30
C GLY A 388 5.53 -13.91 -11.30
N SER A 389 5.78 -14.58 -12.44
CA SER A 389 6.78 -15.64 -12.59
C SER A 389 7.11 -15.88 -14.06
N ARG A 390 8.28 -16.49 -14.30
CA ARG A 390 8.67 -17.03 -15.60
C ARG A 390 7.91 -18.28 -16.02
N LYS A 391 7.25 -18.94 -15.07
CA LYS A 391 6.55 -20.20 -15.31
C LYS A 391 5.12 -19.95 -15.75
N VAL A 392 4.62 -20.79 -16.67
CA VAL A 392 3.19 -20.85 -16.95
C VAL A 392 2.48 -21.17 -15.64
N LYS A 393 1.45 -20.42 -15.34
CA LYS A 393 0.73 -20.52 -14.08
C LYS A 393 -0.10 -21.79 -14.03
N THR A 394 0.13 -22.61 -13.00
CA THR A 394 -0.53 -23.93 -12.83
C THR A 394 -1.54 -23.97 -11.70
N GLY A 395 -1.63 -22.91 -10.91
CA GLY A 395 -2.55 -22.79 -9.77
C GLY A 395 -2.83 -21.35 -9.41
N ASN A 396 -3.77 -21.14 -8.50
CA ASN A 396 -4.10 -19.82 -7.97
C ASN A 396 -3.30 -19.52 -6.70
N LEU A 397 -3.22 -18.23 -6.33
CA LEU A 397 -2.52 -17.73 -5.14
C LEU A 397 -1.02 -18.09 -5.07
N LEU A 398 -0.39 -18.30 -6.23
CA LEU A 398 1.04 -18.49 -6.31
C LEU A 398 1.77 -17.19 -5.97
N TYR A 399 3.06 -17.31 -5.57
CA TYR A 399 3.87 -16.17 -5.18
C TYR A 399 4.11 -15.22 -6.36
N ASP A 400 3.50 -14.04 -6.28
CA ASP A 400 3.49 -13.01 -7.32
C ASP A 400 4.65 -12.04 -7.14
N ARG A 401 5.70 -12.23 -7.94
CA ARG A 401 6.92 -11.41 -7.84
C ARG A 401 6.78 -10.01 -8.43
N ALA A 402 5.73 -9.78 -9.20
CA ALA A 402 5.46 -8.46 -9.76
C ALA A 402 4.77 -7.51 -8.78
N ASN A 403 3.81 -8.04 -8.00
CA ASN A 403 2.93 -7.23 -7.17
C ASN A 403 3.18 -7.38 -5.66
N VAL A 404 3.85 -8.45 -5.21
CA VAL A 404 4.00 -8.79 -3.79
C VAL A 404 5.44 -8.87 -3.33
N ALA A 405 6.33 -9.45 -4.16
CA ALA A 405 7.73 -9.63 -3.78
C ALA A 405 8.43 -8.28 -3.66
N LYS A 406 9.01 -8.02 -2.49
CA LYS A 406 9.85 -6.86 -2.23
C LYS A 406 11.30 -7.25 -2.49
N ARG A 407 11.98 -6.49 -3.35
CA ARG A 407 13.37 -6.73 -3.76
C ARG A 407 14.15 -5.43 -3.74
N GLN A 408 15.43 -5.48 -3.41
CA GLN A 408 16.26 -4.29 -3.45
C GLN A 408 16.36 -3.74 -4.88
N PRO A 409 15.98 -2.47 -5.12
CA PRO A 409 15.91 -1.90 -6.46
C PRO A 409 17.30 -1.63 -7.07
N GLY A 410 18.36 -1.61 -6.26
CA GLY A 410 19.67 -1.22 -6.72
C GLY A 410 19.66 0.15 -7.40
N SER A 411 20.46 0.32 -8.43
CA SER A 411 20.61 1.61 -9.14
C SER A 411 19.34 2.11 -9.86
N THR A 412 18.25 1.33 -9.94
CA THR A 412 16.98 1.87 -10.49
C THR A 412 16.34 2.90 -9.58
N ILE A 413 16.69 2.95 -8.30
CA ILE A 413 16.15 3.96 -7.38
C ILE A 413 16.68 5.38 -7.67
N LYS A 414 17.91 5.53 -8.22
CA LYS A 414 18.64 6.79 -8.35
C LYS A 414 17.86 7.94 -9.02
N PRO A 415 17.16 7.72 -10.14
CA PRO A 415 16.36 8.77 -10.77
C PRO A 415 15.30 9.34 -9.87
N ILE A 416 14.63 8.51 -9.06
CA ILE A 416 13.49 8.89 -8.24
C ILE A 416 13.88 9.29 -6.81
N SER A 417 14.95 8.74 -6.25
CA SER A 417 15.38 9.05 -4.87
C SER A 417 16.29 10.29 -4.80
N ALA A 418 17.02 10.59 -5.87
CA ALA A 418 18.06 11.59 -5.83
C ALA A 418 17.92 12.65 -6.92
N TYR A 419 17.95 12.22 -8.19
CA TYR A 419 18.12 13.18 -9.29
C TYR A 419 16.87 14.00 -9.59
N ALA A 420 15.68 13.39 -9.61
CA ALA A 420 14.44 14.14 -9.85
C ALA A 420 14.17 15.17 -8.75
N PRO A 421 14.19 14.83 -7.44
CA PRO A 421 13.92 15.83 -6.41
C PRO A 421 14.98 16.93 -6.33
N ILE A 422 16.27 16.66 -6.58
CA ILE A 422 17.31 17.69 -6.51
C ILE A 422 17.25 18.67 -7.69
N ILE A 423 16.84 18.21 -8.87
CA ILE A 423 16.59 19.06 -10.04
C ILE A 423 15.34 19.89 -9.82
N ASP A 424 14.27 19.31 -9.27
CA ASP A 424 13.03 20.00 -9.00
C ASP A 424 13.17 21.12 -7.97
N LEU A 425 14.08 20.94 -7.01
CA LEU A 425 14.49 21.99 -6.06
C LEU A 425 15.36 23.09 -6.68
N GLY A 426 15.75 22.97 -7.96
CA GLY A 426 16.59 23.95 -8.64
C GLY A 426 18.06 23.95 -8.19
N VAL A 427 18.48 22.98 -7.34
CA VAL A 427 19.85 22.91 -6.82
C VAL A 427 20.84 22.44 -7.90
N TYR A 428 20.41 21.50 -8.73
CA TYR A 428 21.17 21.05 -9.88
C TYR A 428 20.36 21.21 -11.17
N ASN A 429 21.06 21.35 -12.30
CA ASN A 429 20.49 21.31 -13.64
C ASN A 429 21.09 20.16 -14.44
N TYR A 430 20.70 20.04 -15.71
CA TYR A 430 21.10 18.97 -16.62
C TYR A 430 22.62 18.71 -16.69
N SER A 431 23.42 19.78 -16.69
CA SER A 431 24.87 19.72 -16.89
C SER A 431 25.70 19.98 -15.62
N SER A 432 25.05 20.21 -14.48
CA SER A 432 25.75 20.49 -13.21
C SER A 432 26.86 19.50 -12.91
N LEU A 433 28.01 19.97 -12.44
CA LEU A 433 29.11 19.11 -11.99
C LEU A 433 28.85 18.57 -10.60
N ILE A 434 28.99 17.27 -10.44
CA ILE A 434 28.83 16.57 -9.18
C ILE A 434 30.17 15.86 -8.85
N PRO A 435 30.62 15.86 -7.57
CA PRO A 435 31.82 15.11 -7.19
C PRO A 435 31.63 13.59 -7.37
N ASP A 436 32.49 12.96 -8.19
CA ASP A 436 32.65 11.51 -8.25
C ASP A 436 33.79 11.11 -7.32
N GLU A 437 33.54 11.28 -6.02
CA GLU A 437 34.48 11.04 -4.92
C GLU A 437 33.77 10.28 -3.80
N PRO A 438 34.46 9.37 -3.10
CA PRO A 438 33.86 8.61 -2.03
C PRO A 438 33.60 9.46 -0.80
N LEU A 439 32.56 9.11 -0.06
CA LEU A 439 32.35 9.59 1.30
C LEU A 439 33.15 8.73 2.28
N GLN A 440 33.62 9.34 3.35
CA GLN A 440 34.18 8.62 4.50
C GLN A 440 33.06 8.16 5.41
N VAL A 441 32.89 6.86 5.58
CA VAL A 441 31.88 6.29 6.49
C VAL A 441 32.55 5.47 7.58
N SER A 442 32.01 5.54 8.81
CA SER A 442 32.49 4.76 9.94
C SER A 442 32.40 3.27 9.66
N SER A 443 33.45 2.53 9.99
CA SER A 443 33.54 1.08 9.88
C SER A 443 34.28 0.59 11.12
N GLY A 444 33.77 -0.37 11.88
CA GLY A 444 34.24 -0.86 13.19
C GLY A 444 35.68 -0.56 13.64
N ASN A 445 36.65 -0.56 12.73
CA ASN A 445 38.08 -0.28 12.98
C ASN A 445 38.57 1.01 12.29
N GLY A 446 37.71 2.01 12.03
CA GLY A 446 38.09 3.27 11.40
C GLY A 446 37.10 3.76 10.36
N THR A 447 37.59 4.47 9.35
CA THR A 447 36.76 4.96 8.24
C THR A 447 37.07 4.22 6.94
N LYS A 448 36.08 4.04 6.11
CA LYS A 448 36.25 3.48 4.76
C LYS A 448 35.65 4.35 3.68
N ASN A 449 36.19 4.28 2.49
CA ASN A 449 35.64 4.90 1.29
C ASN A 449 34.32 4.24 0.86
N TRP A 450 33.23 5.01 0.78
CA TRP A 450 31.92 4.54 0.33
C TRP A 450 31.20 5.64 -0.47
N PRO A 451 30.43 5.28 -1.50
CA PRO A 451 30.34 3.96 -2.14
C PRO A 451 31.50 3.73 -3.11
N VAL A 452 31.74 2.46 -3.41
CA VAL A 452 32.64 2.10 -4.50
C VAL A 452 31.86 2.13 -5.81
N ASN A 453 32.39 2.80 -6.83
CA ASN A 453 31.83 2.76 -8.19
C ASN A 453 32.04 1.37 -8.82
N TRP A 454 31.07 0.92 -9.63
CA TRP A 454 31.15 -0.39 -10.28
C TRP A 454 32.37 -0.50 -11.24
N TYR A 455 32.84 0.64 -11.76
CA TYR A 455 34.06 0.75 -12.57
C TYR A 455 35.36 0.92 -11.74
N LYS A 456 35.29 0.77 -10.41
CA LYS A 456 36.37 0.70 -9.44
C LYS A 456 37.37 1.89 -9.45
N SER A 457 36.89 3.08 -9.87
CA SER A 457 37.69 4.32 -9.88
C SER A 457 36.80 5.53 -9.55
N TYR A 458 37.41 6.69 -9.35
CA TYR A 458 36.73 7.98 -9.17
C TYR A 458 37.30 8.97 -10.20
N LYS A 459 36.43 9.83 -10.73
CA LYS A 459 36.75 10.74 -11.82
C LYS A 459 36.88 12.21 -11.38
N GLY A 460 36.78 12.50 -10.08
CA GLY A 460 36.76 13.85 -9.55
C GLY A 460 35.39 14.49 -9.81
N LYS A 461 35.30 15.48 -10.69
CA LYS A 461 34.03 16.13 -11.04
C LYS A 461 33.49 15.59 -12.35
N VAL A 462 32.21 15.19 -12.35
CA VAL A 462 31.50 14.70 -13.54
C VAL A 462 30.17 15.44 -13.71
N THR A 463 29.66 15.53 -14.94
CA THR A 463 28.34 16.11 -15.16
C THR A 463 27.23 15.19 -14.62
N LEU A 464 26.11 15.78 -14.20
CA LEU A 464 24.93 15.03 -13.76
C LEU A 464 24.46 14.09 -14.89
N GLN A 465 24.48 14.55 -16.13
CA GLN A 465 24.17 13.73 -17.31
C GLN A 465 25.03 12.48 -17.37
N TRP A 466 26.38 12.59 -17.26
CA TRP A 466 27.27 11.46 -17.28
C TRP A 466 27.06 10.53 -16.06
N ALA A 467 26.84 11.09 -14.88
CA ALA A 467 26.59 10.32 -13.66
C ALA A 467 25.37 9.40 -13.76
N ILE A 468 24.28 9.87 -14.38
CA ILE A 468 23.07 9.07 -14.64
C ILE A 468 23.33 8.03 -15.73
N GLU A 469 23.92 8.43 -16.84
CA GLU A 469 24.24 7.58 -18.00
C GLU A 469 25.10 6.40 -17.59
N LYS A 470 26.19 6.67 -16.87
CA LYS A 470 27.13 5.67 -16.34
C LYS A 470 26.62 4.94 -15.11
N SER A 471 25.55 5.44 -14.51
CA SER A 471 25.01 4.89 -13.24
C SER A 471 26.03 4.91 -12.10
N ALA A 472 26.83 5.98 -12.01
CA ALA A 472 27.87 6.14 -11.00
C ALA A 472 27.29 6.13 -9.57
N ASN A 473 28.02 5.55 -8.60
CA ASN A 473 27.57 5.41 -7.22
C ASN A 473 27.98 6.60 -6.34
N ALA A 474 29.22 7.07 -6.50
CA ALA A 474 29.72 8.15 -5.66
C ALA A 474 28.97 9.48 -5.91
N PRO A 475 28.70 9.91 -7.15
CA PRO A 475 27.94 11.13 -7.40
C PRO A 475 26.54 11.10 -6.77
N VAL A 476 25.81 9.98 -6.89
CA VAL A 476 24.46 9.90 -6.30
C VAL A 476 24.48 9.92 -4.78
N ALA A 477 25.53 9.37 -4.15
CA ALA A 477 25.68 9.46 -2.69
C ALA A 477 25.89 10.90 -2.23
N GLN A 478 26.64 11.71 -2.98
CA GLN A 478 26.80 13.13 -2.73
C GLN A 478 25.46 13.88 -2.88
N VAL A 479 24.67 13.54 -3.91
CA VAL A 479 23.34 14.13 -4.13
C VAL A 479 22.38 13.80 -2.99
N VAL A 480 22.27 12.54 -2.55
CA VAL A 480 21.38 12.15 -1.43
C VAL A 480 21.88 12.74 -0.11
N LYS A 481 23.20 12.87 0.08
CA LYS A 481 23.76 13.57 1.24
C LYS A 481 23.32 15.04 1.28
N LEU A 482 23.36 15.73 0.13
CA LEU A 482 22.93 17.12 -0.01
C LEU A 482 21.41 17.29 0.17
N LEU A 483 20.62 16.43 -0.47
CA LEU A 483 19.16 16.39 -0.34
C LEU A 483 18.70 16.02 1.08
N THR A 484 19.46 15.24 1.80
CA THR A 484 19.22 14.46 3.01
C THR A 484 18.43 13.17 2.75
N PRO A 485 18.77 12.07 3.45
CA PRO A 485 18.01 10.82 3.33
C PRO A 485 16.52 10.99 3.66
N LEU A 486 16.17 11.78 4.68
CA LEU A 486 14.78 12.01 5.06
C LEU A 486 13.95 12.63 3.92
N LYS A 487 14.43 13.70 3.28
CA LYS A 487 13.71 14.33 2.16
C LYS A 487 13.58 13.40 0.95
N SER A 488 14.60 12.58 0.68
CA SER A 488 14.53 11.55 -0.33
C SER A 488 13.45 10.49 -0.01
N TYR A 489 13.41 10.02 1.24
CA TYR A 489 12.40 9.08 1.74
C TYR A 489 10.98 9.66 1.64
N GLU A 490 10.78 10.90 2.10
CA GLU A 490 9.50 11.60 2.01
C GLU A 490 9.02 11.76 0.56
N PHE A 491 9.91 12.09 -0.35
CA PHE A 491 9.59 12.17 -1.78
C PHE A 491 9.10 10.82 -2.33
N LEU A 492 9.80 9.73 -2.03
CA LEU A 492 9.44 8.39 -2.46
C LEU A 492 8.10 7.91 -1.88
N THR A 493 7.84 8.20 -0.61
CA THR A 493 6.64 7.71 0.08
C THR A 493 5.43 8.61 -0.15
N GLN A 494 5.57 9.93 -0.04
CA GLN A 494 4.45 10.88 -0.09
C GLN A 494 4.10 11.32 -1.52
N LYS A 495 5.12 11.48 -2.39
CA LYS A 495 4.89 11.93 -3.78
C LYS A 495 4.75 10.77 -4.77
N LEU A 496 5.45 9.66 -4.55
CA LEU A 496 5.48 8.51 -5.45
C LEU A 496 4.75 7.27 -4.89
N GLY A 497 4.13 7.39 -3.72
CA GLY A 497 3.27 6.36 -3.15
C GLY A 497 3.96 5.01 -2.90
N ILE A 498 5.27 4.99 -2.66
CA ILE A 498 6.00 3.77 -2.30
C ILE A 498 5.70 3.44 -0.84
N THR A 499 5.00 2.35 -0.61
CA THR A 499 4.58 1.88 0.73
C THR A 499 5.48 0.79 1.29
N SER A 500 6.35 0.21 0.46
CA SER A 500 7.22 -0.91 0.86
C SER A 500 8.45 -0.48 1.64
N LEU A 501 8.83 0.81 1.61
CA LEU A 501 9.98 1.33 2.35
C LEU A 501 9.76 1.26 3.85
N ASP A 502 10.79 0.84 4.58
CA ASP A 502 10.80 0.82 6.03
C ASP A 502 11.23 2.18 6.60
N SER A 503 10.79 2.51 7.83
CA SER A 503 11.15 3.77 8.48
C SER A 503 12.66 3.92 8.72
N SER A 504 13.40 2.81 8.84
CA SER A 504 14.87 2.81 8.95
C SER A 504 15.55 3.31 7.67
N ASP A 505 14.89 3.17 6.50
CA ASP A 505 15.40 3.68 5.23
C ASP A 505 15.47 5.22 5.23
N ALA A 506 14.63 5.92 6.01
CA ALA A 506 14.59 7.38 6.10
C ALA A 506 15.91 7.99 6.61
N THR A 507 16.72 7.22 7.32
CA THR A 507 18.04 7.64 7.82
C THR A 507 19.21 7.00 7.06
N SER A 508 18.94 6.08 6.14
CA SER A 508 19.95 5.30 5.45
C SER A 508 20.37 5.93 4.13
N LEU A 509 21.55 6.55 4.11
CA LEU A 509 22.16 7.06 2.88
C LEU A 509 22.37 5.95 1.83
N ALA A 510 22.73 4.74 2.26
CA ALA A 510 22.95 3.59 1.39
C ALA A 510 21.66 3.10 0.72
N ALA A 511 20.58 3.01 1.47
CA ALA A 511 19.26 2.62 0.96
C ALA A 511 18.82 3.54 -0.18
N LEU A 512 18.93 4.85 0.01
CA LEU A 512 18.38 5.85 -0.88
C LEU A 512 19.32 6.26 -2.02
N ALA A 513 20.64 6.13 -1.84
CA ALA A 513 21.60 6.41 -2.90
C ALA A 513 21.85 5.22 -3.84
N THR A 514 21.92 4.00 -3.30
CA THR A 514 22.31 2.81 -4.08
C THR A 514 21.25 1.72 -4.14
N GLY A 515 20.12 1.91 -3.49
CA GLY A 515 19.00 0.97 -3.50
C GLY A 515 19.17 -0.26 -2.63
N GLY A 516 20.04 -0.19 -1.62
CA GLY A 516 20.18 -1.22 -0.59
C GLY A 516 19.13 -1.06 0.52
N THR A 517 17.86 -0.99 0.18
CA THR A 517 16.75 -0.79 1.11
C THR A 517 16.55 -1.97 2.04
N HIS A 518 16.03 -1.72 3.25
CA HIS A 518 15.93 -2.74 4.30
C HIS A 518 15.05 -3.93 3.87
N VAL A 519 13.83 -3.65 3.43
CA VAL A 519 12.86 -4.69 3.02
C VAL A 519 12.83 -4.90 1.51
N GLY A 520 13.12 -3.87 0.72
CA GLY A 520 12.95 -3.85 -0.73
C GLY A 520 11.66 -3.18 -1.18
N ILE A 521 11.50 -3.05 -2.50
CA ILE A 521 10.36 -2.41 -3.18
C ILE A 521 9.82 -3.37 -4.22
N THR A 522 8.51 -3.36 -4.45
CA THR A 522 7.89 -4.23 -5.46
C THR A 522 8.15 -3.71 -6.89
N PRO A 523 8.20 -4.59 -7.91
CA PRO A 523 8.26 -4.17 -9.31
C PRO A 523 7.12 -3.23 -9.69
N ARG A 524 5.92 -3.43 -9.15
CA ARG A 524 4.77 -2.55 -9.35
C ARG A 524 5.03 -1.13 -8.85
N GLU A 525 5.50 -0.97 -7.61
CA GLU A 525 5.80 0.34 -7.03
C GLU A 525 6.94 1.05 -7.76
N MET A 526 8.00 0.32 -8.09
CA MET A 526 9.13 0.88 -8.85
C MET A 526 8.71 1.34 -10.25
N THR A 527 7.90 0.57 -10.96
CA THR A 527 7.39 0.95 -12.28
C THR A 527 6.46 2.14 -12.19
N ALA A 528 5.56 2.15 -11.20
CA ALA A 528 4.64 3.26 -10.96
C ALA A 528 5.37 4.57 -10.63
N ALA A 529 6.47 4.53 -9.87
CA ALA A 529 7.26 5.69 -9.55
C ALA A 529 7.89 6.35 -10.80
N PHE A 530 8.24 5.56 -11.80
CA PHE A 530 8.85 6.07 -13.04
C PHE A 530 7.84 6.70 -14.01
N GLN A 531 6.53 6.55 -13.79
CA GLN A 531 5.52 7.19 -14.66
C GLN A 531 5.70 8.71 -14.75
N ILE A 532 6.22 9.37 -13.72
CA ILE A 532 6.43 10.82 -13.67
C ILE A 532 7.30 11.33 -14.82
N PHE A 533 8.17 10.52 -15.38
CA PHE A 533 9.08 10.90 -16.46
C PHE A 533 8.44 10.87 -17.85
N GLY A 534 7.24 10.30 -17.98
CA GLY A 534 6.47 10.31 -19.23
C GLY A 534 5.11 11.00 -19.13
N SER A 535 4.69 11.32 -17.88
CA SER A 535 3.39 11.97 -17.59
C SER A 535 3.47 13.47 -17.38
N GLY A 536 4.65 14.10 -17.62
CA GLY A 536 4.87 15.51 -17.31
C GLY A 536 4.93 15.78 -15.80
N GLY A 537 5.52 14.87 -15.01
CA GLY A 537 5.74 15.02 -13.57
C GLY A 537 4.60 14.53 -12.67
N LYS A 538 3.54 13.99 -13.23
CA LYS A 538 2.35 13.57 -12.49
C LYS A 538 2.43 12.08 -12.11
N TYR A 539 2.11 11.79 -10.86
CA TYR A 539 1.95 10.44 -10.34
C TYR A 539 0.48 10.11 -10.11
N LYS A 540 0.05 8.91 -10.51
CA LYS A 540 -1.24 8.32 -10.15
C LYS A 540 -1.02 6.95 -9.51
N LYS A 541 -1.81 6.62 -8.49
CA LYS A 541 -1.79 5.27 -7.88
C LYS A 541 -2.07 4.23 -8.96
N PRO A 542 -1.24 3.19 -9.09
CA PRO A 542 -1.46 2.15 -10.12
C PRO A 542 -2.73 1.37 -9.83
N PHE A 543 -3.51 1.04 -10.89
CA PHE A 543 -4.77 0.32 -10.77
C PHE A 543 -4.93 -0.74 -11.86
N THR A 544 -5.65 -1.81 -11.52
CA THR A 544 -5.91 -2.98 -12.38
C THR A 544 -7.34 -3.02 -12.92
N TYR A 545 -8.24 -2.16 -12.44
CA TYR A 545 -9.62 -2.07 -12.90
C TYR A 545 -10.07 -0.61 -12.98
N PHE A 546 -10.94 -0.30 -13.93
CA PHE A 546 -11.52 1.02 -14.09
C PHE A 546 -12.59 1.28 -13.03
N TYR A 547 -13.56 0.37 -12.92
CA TYR A 547 -14.64 0.44 -11.93
C TYR A 547 -15.28 -0.92 -11.69
N VAL A 548 -16.00 -1.04 -10.59
CA VAL A 548 -16.78 -2.22 -10.23
C VAL A 548 -18.21 -1.78 -9.97
N THR A 549 -19.20 -2.48 -10.53
CA THR A 549 -20.61 -2.28 -10.24
C THR A 549 -21.21 -3.50 -9.55
N ASP A 550 -22.29 -3.28 -8.81
CA ASP A 550 -23.18 -4.37 -8.38
C ASP A 550 -24.02 -4.91 -9.57
N GLN A 551 -24.87 -5.89 -9.28
CA GLN A 551 -25.78 -6.47 -10.27
C GLN A 551 -26.74 -5.47 -10.91
N ASN A 552 -27.10 -4.39 -10.19
CA ASN A 552 -28.04 -3.35 -10.60
C ASN A 552 -27.36 -2.21 -11.39
N GLY A 553 -26.04 -2.29 -11.59
CA GLY A 553 -25.26 -1.28 -12.32
C GLY A 553 -24.79 -0.11 -11.42
N LYS A 554 -25.07 -0.13 -10.10
CA LYS A 554 -24.56 0.88 -9.17
C LYS A 554 -23.04 0.73 -9.02
N VAL A 555 -22.31 1.83 -9.20
CA VAL A 555 -20.85 1.84 -9.06
C VAL A 555 -20.47 1.66 -7.58
N ILE A 556 -19.71 0.60 -7.31
CA ILE A 556 -19.20 0.24 -5.99
C ILE A 556 -17.79 0.81 -5.78
N LEU A 557 -16.88 0.64 -6.76
CA LEU A 557 -15.52 1.16 -6.74
C LEU A 557 -15.24 1.87 -8.07
N ASP A 558 -14.47 2.99 -8.06
CA ASP A 558 -14.20 3.77 -9.27
C ASP A 558 -12.78 4.36 -9.27
N ASN A 559 -11.89 3.85 -10.11
CA ASN A 559 -10.53 4.32 -10.30
C ASN A 559 -10.39 5.37 -11.43
N ARG A 560 -11.44 5.63 -12.22
CA ARG A 560 -11.41 6.61 -13.33
C ARG A 560 -11.25 8.04 -12.83
N LYS A 561 -11.70 8.31 -11.60
CA LYS A 561 -11.70 9.64 -10.95
C LYS A 561 -10.51 9.87 -10.01
N GLN A 562 -9.48 9.05 -10.09
CA GLN A 562 -8.29 9.22 -9.24
C GLN A 562 -7.60 10.57 -9.52
N LYS A 563 -7.30 11.30 -8.46
CA LYS A 563 -6.50 12.52 -8.52
C LYS A 563 -5.03 12.16 -8.79
N SER A 564 -4.36 12.95 -9.64
CA SER A 564 -2.91 12.88 -9.81
C SER A 564 -2.22 13.72 -8.74
N ILE A 565 -1.06 13.27 -8.30
CA ILE A 565 -0.13 14.02 -7.47
C ILE A 565 0.90 14.65 -8.42
N GLU A 566 1.09 15.94 -8.37
CA GLU A 566 2.23 16.57 -9.00
C GLU A 566 3.47 16.26 -8.15
N ALA A 567 4.26 15.30 -8.63
CA ALA A 567 5.44 14.83 -7.91
C ALA A 567 6.63 15.73 -8.17
N VAL A 568 6.82 16.13 -9.43
CA VAL A 568 7.81 17.12 -9.88
C VAL A 568 7.19 18.02 -10.95
N SER A 569 7.82 19.15 -11.21
CA SER A 569 7.40 20.09 -12.27
C SER A 569 7.50 19.45 -13.66
N PRO A 570 6.72 19.91 -14.65
CA PRO A 570 6.85 19.48 -16.05
C PRO A 570 8.25 19.66 -16.61
N ALA A 571 8.93 20.74 -16.22
CA ALA A 571 10.31 21.02 -16.60
C ALA A 571 11.27 19.95 -16.07
N THR A 572 11.18 19.61 -14.79
CA THR A 572 11.99 18.53 -14.18
C THR A 572 11.70 17.19 -14.85
N ALA A 573 10.43 16.86 -15.10
CA ALA A 573 10.07 15.64 -15.79
C ALA A 573 10.70 15.55 -17.19
N THR A 574 10.67 16.64 -17.94
CA THR A 574 11.29 16.75 -19.28
C THR A 574 12.81 16.58 -19.20
N ILE A 575 13.46 17.28 -18.29
CA ILE A 575 14.91 17.17 -18.07
C ILE A 575 15.30 15.75 -17.73
N MET A 576 14.60 15.11 -16.78
CA MET A 576 14.83 13.73 -16.38
C MET A 576 14.57 12.72 -17.50
N ASN A 577 13.54 12.95 -18.32
CA ASN A 577 13.25 12.13 -19.49
C ASN A 577 14.45 12.16 -20.47
N ARG A 578 14.99 13.34 -20.76
CA ARG A 578 16.17 13.51 -21.63
C ARG A 578 17.43 12.88 -21.01
N LEU A 579 17.62 12.97 -19.70
CA LEU A 579 18.71 12.31 -19.00
C LEU A 579 18.59 10.77 -19.06
N LEU A 580 17.39 10.22 -18.87
CA LEU A 580 17.12 8.78 -18.97
C LEU A 580 17.22 8.27 -20.43
N ARG A 581 16.97 9.11 -21.42
CA ARG A 581 17.24 8.81 -22.83
C ARG A 581 18.74 8.52 -23.07
N ASN A 582 19.64 9.28 -22.42
CA ASN A 582 21.08 9.07 -22.55
C ASN A 582 21.55 7.72 -21.98
N VAL A 583 20.85 7.15 -20.99
CA VAL A 583 21.13 5.78 -20.51
C VAL A 583 20.94 4.76 -21.64
N ILE A 584 20.09 5.06 -22.62
CA ILE A 584 19.75 4.16 -23.75
C ILE A 584 20.61 4.42 -24.98
N ILE A 585 20.91 5.69 -25.30
CA ILE A 585 21.61 6.03 -26.55
C ILE A 585 23.02 6.56 -26.33
N GLY A 586 23.36 7.01 -25.12
CA GLY A 586 24.66 7.58 -24.83
C GLY A 586 25.80 6.56 -24.94
N PRO A 587 27.02 7.02 -25.20
CA PRO A 587 28.17 6.13 -25.41
C PRO A 587 28.53 5.29 -24.18
N GLU A 588 28.28 5.82 -22.98
CA GLU A 588 28.54 5.18 -21.70
C GLU A 588 27.25 4.56 -21.10
N GLY A 589 26.15 4.58 -21.84
CA GLY A 589 24.81 4.18 -21.39
C GLY A 589 24.73 2.70 -20.99
N THR A 590 24.28 2.44 -19.76
CA THR A 590 24.15 1.08 -19.22
C THR A 590 22.96 0.31 -19.79
N GLY A 591 22.01 1.00 -20.40
CA GLY A 591 20.76 0.43 -20.95
C GLY A 591 20.73 0.33 -22.48
N ARG A 592 21.84 0.46 -23.18
CA ARG A 592 21.89 0.53 -24.66
C ARG A 592 21.22 -0.64 -25.37
N ALA A 593 21.24 -1.83 -24.79
CA ALA A 593 20.60 -3.02 -25.34
C ALA A 593 19.05 -2.88 -25.40
N ALA A 594 18.45 -1.98 -24.63
CA ALA A 594 17.01 -1.72 -24.65
C ALA A 594 16.57 -0.79 -25.79
N ASN A 595 17.49 -0.22 -26.56
CA ASN A 595 17.13 0.67 -27.66
C ASN A 595 16.26 -0.04 -28.71
N ILE A 596 15.14 0.58 -29.06
CA ILE A 596 14.23 0.15 -30.13
C ILE A 596 14.34 1.23 -31.23
N PRO A 597 14.71 0.86 -32.47
CA PRO A 597 14.83 1.81 -33.58
C PRO A 597 13.55 2.64 -33.75
N ASN A 598 13.70 3.88 -34.11
CA ASN A 598 12.62 4.87 -34.34
C ASN A 598 11.81 5.28 -33.10
N TRP A 599 12.09 4.72 -31.92
CA TRP A 599 11.37 5.06 -30.69
C TRP A 599 12.23 5.81 -29.70
N ASN A 600 11.65 6.82 -29.06
CA ASN A 600 12.28 7.52 -27.93
C ASN A 600 12.11 6.69 -26.65
N ILE A 601 12.99 5.69 -26.47
CA ILE A 601 13.03 4.85 -25.27
C ILE A 601 13.83 5.55 -24.19
N ILE A 602 13.27 5.66 -23.00
CA ILE A 602 13.95 6.05 -21.76
C ILE A 602 14.13 4.85 -20.86
N GLY A 603 15.10 4.86 -19.95
CA GLY A 603 15.22 3.74 -19.03
C GLY A 603 16.36 3.85 -18.04
N LYS A 604 16.36 2.91 -17.10
CA LYS A 604 17.39 2.77 -16.08
C LYS A 604 17.60 1.30 -15.72
N THR A 605 18.84 0.89 -15.67
CA THR A 605 19.29 -0.42 -15.18
C THR A 605 19.48 -0.40 -13.68
N GLY A 606 19.25 -1.53 -13.03
CA GLY A 606 19.55 -1.76 -11.63
C GLY A 606 20.25 -3.10 -11.42
N THR A 607 21.23 -3.07 -10.56
CA THR A 607 21.94 -4.27 -10.10
C THR A 607 22.26 -4.07 -8.63
N THR A 608 21.92 -5.06 -7.80
CA THR A 608 22.26 -5.01 -6.38
C THR A 608 23.68 -5.53 -6.14
N SER A 609 24.17 -5.29 -4.93
CA SER A 609 25.49 -5.81 -4.52
C SER A 609 25.58 -7.33 -4.76
N ASN A 610 26.72 -7.79 -5.24
CA ASN A 610 26.98 -9.17 -5.61
C ASN A 610 26.14 -9.72 -6.79
N GLY A 611 25.33 -8.86 -7.48
CA GLY A 611 24.52 -9.27 -8.62
C GLY A 611 23.41 -10.26 -8.25
N LEU A 612 22.70 -10.01 -7.13
CA LEU A 612 21.62 -10.87 -6.63
C LEU A 612 20.29 -10.55 -7.29
N ASP A 613 20.07 -9.28 -7.65
CA ASP A 613 18.89 -8.78 -8.33
C ASP A 613 19.31 -7.96 -9.55
N HIS A 614 18.64 -8.18 -10.67
CA HIS A 614 18.77 -7.35 -11.86
C HIS A 614 17.42 -6.73 -12.22
N TRP A 615 17.46 -5.44 -12.50
CA TRP A 615 16.31 -4.64 -12.84
C TRP A 615 16.50 -3.89 -14.15
N PHE A 616 15.42 -3.70 -14.85
CA PHE A 616 15.31 -2.70 -15.88
C PHE A 616 13.93 -2.04 -15.83
N ILE A 617 13.91 -0.72 -15.77
CA ILE A 617 12.68 0.05 -15.90
C ILE A 617 12.87 0.97 -17.09
N GLY A 618 11.98 0.88 -18.06
CA GLY A 618 12.07 1.67 -19.27
C GLY A 618 10.70 1.97 -19.85
N GLY A 619 10.61 3.05 -20.62
CA GLY A 619 9.36 3.53 -21.21
C GLY A 619 9.50 3.97 -22.65
N SER A 620 8.39 3.94 -23.35
CA SER A 620 8.12 4.59 -24.62
C SER A 620 7.11 5.72 -24.40
N PRO A 621 6.80 6.56 -25.39
CA PRO A 621 5.75 7.58 -25.24
C PRO A 621 4.35 7.03 -24.89
N TYR A 622 4.09 5.74 -25.11
CA TYR A 622 2.82 5.09 -24.80
C TYR A 622 2.72 4.52 -23.40
N CYS A 623 3.82 4.00 -22.84
CA CYS A 623 3.80 3.25 -21.61
C CYS A 623 5.18 3.12 -20.98
N ILE A 624 5.19 2.75 -19.70
CA ILE A 624 6.37 2.39 -18.93
C ILE A 624 6.27 0.92 -18.49
N ALA A 625 7.38 0.19 -18.51
CA ALA A 625 7.43 -1.17 -18.01
C ALA A 625 8.66 -1.40 -17.15
N GLY A 626 8.47 -2.13 -16.05
CA GLY A 626 9.53 -2.54 -15.15
C GLY A 626 9.62 -4.05 -15.06
N ILE A 627 10.85 -4.56 -15.01
CA ILE A 627 11.13 -5.96 -14.81
C ILE A 627 12.21 -6.15 -13.75
N TRP A 628 11.96 -7.08 -12.86
CA TRP A 628 12.93 -7.68 -11.96
C TRP A 628 13.26 -9.10 -12.44
N THR A 629 14.51 -9.50 -12.33
CA THR A 629 14.97 -10.87 -12.52
C THR A 629 15.89 -11.26 -11.38
N GLY A 630 15.74 -12.49 -10.86
CA GLY A 630 16.52 -12.99 -9.74
C GLY A 630 16.07 -14.35 -9.25
N TYR A 631 16.40 -14.65 -8.02
CA TYR A 631 16.04 -15.92 -7.37
C TYR A 631 15.28 -15.66 -6.07
N ASP A 632 14.33 -16.55 -5.72
CA ASP A 632 13.62 -16.46 -4.43
C ASP A 632 14.58 -16.56 -3.25
N ASN A 633 15.50 -17.51 -3.30
CA ASN A 633 16.67 -17.56 -2.42
C ASN A 633 17.82 -16.83 -3.12
N PRO A 634 18.23 -15.64 -2.66
CA PRO A 634 19.18 -14.79 -3.36
C PRO A 634 20.49 -15.51 -3.67
N LYS A 635 20.87 -15.56 -4.94
CA LYS A 635 22.17 -16.03 -5.42
C LYS A 635 22.61 -15.20 -6.62
N ARG A 636 23.91 -15.17 -6.90
CA ARG A 636 24.47 -14.40 -8.01
C ARG A 636 23.87 -14.81 -9.35
N ILE A 637 23.37 -13.82 -10.09
CA ILE A 637 22.81 -13.98 -11.43
C ILE A 637 23.97 -14.10 -12.43
N LYS A 638 23.86 -15.07 -13.34
CA LYS A 638 24.82 -15.27 -14.44
C LYS A 638 24.36 -14.60 -15.73
N ASP A 639 23.06 -14.56 -16.00
CA ASP A 639 22.47 -13.92 -17.18
C ASP A 639 22.14 -12.45 -16.91
N ASN A 640 23.16 -11.61 -17.04
CA ASN A 640 23.06 -10.18 -16.75
C ASN A 640 22.17 -9.41 -17.74
N ALA A 641 21.86 -9.98 -18.91
CA ALA A 641 21.07 -9.34 -19.96
C ALA A 641 19.58 -9.70 -19.90
N ALA A 642 19.19 -10.65 -19.05
CA ALA A 642 17.84 -11.21 -19.02
C ALA A 642 16.75 -10.12 -18.87
N ALA A 643 16.90 -9.21 -17.91
CA ALA A 643 15.90 -8.17 -17.64
C ALA A 643 15.66 -7.29 -18.88
N ILE A 644 16.74 -6.80 -19.51
CA ILE A 644 16.62 -5.95 -20.71
C ILE A 644 16.08 -6.74 -21.89
N ARG A 645 16.53 -7.98 -22.09
CA ARG A 645 16.12 -8.83 -23.21
C ARG A 645 14.62 -9.11 -23.19
N ILE A 646 14.08 -9.51 -22.03
CA ILE A 646 12.66 -9.78 -21.86
C ILE A 646 11.84 -8.48 -22.02
N TRP A 647 12.26 -7.41 -21.38
CA TRP A 647 11.62 -6.10 -21.49
C TRP A 647 11.54 -5.65 -22.96
N LYS A 648 12.66 -5.70 -23.68
CA LYS A 648 12.75 -5.27 -25.08
C LYS A 648 11.84 -6.11 -25.98
N TYR A 649 11.81 -7.42 -25.78
CA TYR A 649 10.94 -8.32 -26.56
C TYR A 649 9.47 -7.90 -26.42
N ILE A 650 8.98 -7.76 -25.21
CA ILE A 650 7.58 -7.41 -24.94
C ILE A 650 7.28 -5.99 -25.47
N MET A 651 8.16 -5.03 -25.19
CA MET A 651 7.97 -3.64 -25.63
C MET A 651 7.98 -3.51 -27.15
N THR A 652 8.88 -4.23 -27.85
CA THR A 652 8.92 -4.21 -29.32
C THR A 652 7.63 -4.76 -29.91
N LYS A 653 7.11 -5.87 -29.38
CA LYS A 653 5.81 -6.42 -29.81
C LYS A 653 4.64 -5.49 -29.54
N TYR A 654 4.67 -4.81 -28.41
CA TYR A 654 3.61 -3.88 -28.02
C TYR A 654 3.59 -2.60 -28.89
N LEU A 655 4.76 -2.15 -29.32
CA LEU A 655 4.93 -0.94 -30.16
C LEU A 655 4.74 -1.23 -31.67
N ASP A 656 4.78 -2.48 -32.06
CA ASP A 656 4.61 -2.88 -33.46
C ASP A 656 3.26 -2.44 -34.00
N GLY A 657 3.26 -1.78 -35.17
CA GLY A 657 2.06 -1.22 -35.81
C GLY A 657 1.48 0.05 -35.15
N LYS A 658 2.07 0.55 -34.07
CA LYS A 658 1.63 1.83 -33.46
C LYS A 658 2.27 3.02 -34.17
N PRO A 659 1.55 4.14 -34.31
CA PRO A 659 2.13 5.41 -34.79
C PRO A 659 3.34 5.82 -33.94
N VAL A 660 4.41 6.22 -34.59
CA VAL A 660 5.59 6.78 -33.87
C VAL A 660 5.26 8.19 -33.40
N ILE A 661 5.24 8.36 -32.09
CA ILE A 661 5.03 9.66 -31.43
C ILE A 661 6.18 9.97 -30.50
N ASP A 662 6.26 11.20 -30.01
CA ASP A 662 7.21 11.59 -28.97
C ASP A 662 6.49 11.81 -27.64
N TYR A 663 7.27 11.99 -26.56
CA TYR A 663 6.74 12.39 -25.26
C TYR A 663 6.20 13.83 -25.32
N SER A 664 5.21 14.12 -24.49
CA SER A 664 4.79 15.50 -24.26
C SER A 664 5.79 16.18 -23.34
N TYR A 665 6.64 17.03 -23.91
CA TYR A 665 7.65 17.79 -23.19
C TYR A 665 7.12 19.16 -22.78
N ASP A 666 7.70 19.71 -21.71
CA ASP A 666 7.44 21.11 -21.36
C ASP A 666 7.97 22.03 -22.49
N PRO A 667 7.11 22.86 -23.11
CA PRO A 667 7.50 23.73 -24.23
C PRO A 667 8.47 24.84 -23.81
N ASN A 668 8.57 25.13 -22.52
CA ASN A 668 9.46 26.17 -22.00
C ASN A 668 10.90 25.71 -21.81
N ILE A 669 11.21 24.44 -22.04
CA ILE A 669 12.59 23.92 -21.89
C ILE A 669 13.50 24.53 -22.93
N VAL A 670 14.59 25.12 -22.44
CA VAL A 670 15.66 25.72 -23.28
C VAL A 670 16.68 24.62 -23.59
N MET A 671 17.03 24.51 -24.87
CA MET A 671 18.02 23.57 -25.37
C MET A 671 19.30 24.33 -25.77
N GLU A 672 20.38 24.10 -25.02
CA GLU A 672 21.65 24.79 -25.20
C GLU A 672 22.85 23.83 -25.20
N LYS A 673 23.92 24.24 -25.91
CA LYS A 673 25.20 23.54 -25.81
C LYS A 673 25.89 23.88 -24.49
N TYR A 674 26.42 22.87 -23.82
CA TYR A 674 27.20 23.04 -22.60
C TYR A 674 28.60 22.45 -22.73
N CYS A 675 29.54 23.00 -22.00
CA CYS A 675 30.90 22.48 -21.85
C CYS A 675 30.94 21.35 -20.84
N LYS A 676 31.32 20.15 -21.25
CA LYS A 676 31.37 18.96 -20.35
C LYS A 676 32.41 19.11 -19.24
N SER A 677 33.44 19.93 -19.42
CA SER A 677 34.47 20.14 -18.42
C SER A 677 34.05 21.06 -17.28
N THR A 678 33.17 22.02 -17.55
CA THR A 678 32.75 23.03 -16.56
C THR A 678 31.27 22.89 -16.15
N GLY A 679 30.45 22.18 -16.93
CA GLY A 679 29.00 22.11 -16.74
C GLY A 679 28.25 23.41 -17.13
N LEU A 680 28.97 24.44 -17.59
CA LEU A 680 28.43 25.73 -17.99
C LEU A 680 28.09 25.76 -19.49
N LEU A 681 27.30 26.76 -19.96
CA LEU A 681 27.01 26.92 -21.39
C LEU A 681 28.31 27.10 -22.17
N ALA A 682 28.39 26.42 -23.30
CA ALA A 682 29.60 26.43 -24.11
C ALA A 682 29.82 27.78 -24.81
N ASN A 683 31.09 28.18 -24.93
CA ASN A 683 31.54 29.26 -25.79
C ASN A 683 32.32 28.71 -27.00
N SER A 684 32.80 29.57 -27.85
CA SER A 684 33.55 29.23 -29.09
C SER A 684 34.85 28.43 -28.82
N GLY A 685 35.45 28.57 -27.65
CA GLY A 685 36.66 27.87 -27.25
C GLY A 685 36.44 26.47 -26.66
N CYS A 686 35.19 26.08 -26.44
CA CYS A 686 34.87 24.79 -25.85
C CYS A 686 34.88 23.67 -26.91
N THR A 687 35.84 22.74 -26.82
CA THR A 687 35.99 21.64 -27.75
C THR A 687 35.18 20.37 -27.34
N ASN A 688 34.95 20.18 -26.03
CA ASN A 688 34.21 19.02 -25.49
C ASN A 688 32.83 19.46 -25.00
N THR A 689 31.84 19.38 -25.89
CA THR A 689 30.49 19.88 -25.64
C THR A 689 29.42 18.79 -25.79
N ALA A 690 28.24 19.06 -25.26
CA ALA A 690 27.00 18.28 -25.51
C ALA A 690 25.80 19.23 -25.45
N ILE A 691 24.64 18.71 -25.87
CA ILE A 691 23.36 19.42 -25.74
C ILE A 691 22.80 19.18 -24.33
N GLY A 692 22.40 20.25 -23.66
CA GLY A 692 21.70 20.23 -22.39
C GLY A 692 20.26 20.74 -22.53
N TYR A 693 19.43 20.44 -21.55
CA TYR A 693 18.02 20.84 -21.46
C TYR A 693 17.78 21.50 -20.11
N TYR A 694 17.27 22.72 -20.11
CA TYR A 694 17.22 23.58 -18.93
C TYR A 694 15.85 24.17 -18.71
N SER A 695 15.43 24.25 -17.45
CA SER A 695 14.36 25.16 -17.06
C SER A 695 14.83 26.60 -17.23
N PRO A 696 14.01 27.52 -17.73
CA PRO A 696 14.38 28.94 -17.83
C PRO A 696 14.87 29.57 -16.52
N SER A 697 14.39 29.06 -15.39
CA SER A 697 14.79 29.52 -14.05
C SER A 697 16.13 28.96 -13.57
N ASN A 698 16.73 27.98 -14.30
CA ASN A 698 17.95 27.30 -13.86
C ASN A 698 18.90 26.97 -15.02
N ILE A 699 19.12 27.96 -15.88
CA ILE A 699 20.08 27.92 -16.96
C ILE A 699 21.46 28.29 -16.37
N PRO A 700 22.53 27.50 -16.60
CA PRO A 700 23.85 27.83 -16.10
C PRO A 700 24.46 29.00 -16.86
N GLY A 701 25.39 29.73 -16.25
CA GLY A 701 26.16 30.77 -16.93
C GLY A 701 27.10 30.20 -18.01
N HIS A 702 27.71 31.08 -18.79
CA HIS A 702 28.68 30.71 -19.84
C HIS A 702 30.03 30.25 -19.29
N CYS A 703 30.68 29.35 -20.00
CA CYS A 703 32.01 28.85 -19.68
C CYS A 703 33.05 29.97 -19.80
N THR A 704 33.78 30.19 -18.72
CA THR A 704 34.86 31.19 -18.67
C THR A 704 36.25 30.57 -18.73
N SER A 705 36.35 29.24 -18.72
CA SER A 705 37.63 28.50 -18.67
C SER A 705 38.22 28.24 -20.04
N HIS A 706 37.47 28.35 -21.10
CA HIS A 706 37.90 28.12 -22.47
C HIS A 706 37.61 29.36 -23.30
N TYR A 707 38.60 30.26 -23.41
CA TYR A 707 38.50 31.43 -24.30
C TYR A 707 38.95 31.00 -25.70
N GLY A 708 38.14 31.26 -26.69
CA GLY A 708 38.60 31.26 -28.09
C GLY A 708 39.71 32.30 -28.23
N SER A 709 40.83 31.92 -28.84
CA SER A 709 41.88 32.84 -29.17
C SER A 709 41.26 33.90 -30.14
N HIS A 710 40.82 35.01 -29.60
CA HIS A 710 40.70 36.20 -30.40
C HIS A 710 42.12 36.58 -30.84
N LYS A 711 42.49 36.36 -32.12
CA LYS A 711 43.57 37.13 -32.74
C LYS A 711 43.12 38.59 -32.57
N SER A 712 43.79 39.29 -31.66
CA SER A 712 43.78 40.76 -31.63
C SER A 712 44.31 41.23 -32.97
N LEU A 713 43.46 41.77 -33.80
CA LEU A 713 43.85 42.73 -34.82
C LEU A 713 44.29 43.98 -34.07
N GLU A 714 45.59 44.02 -33.71
CA GLU A 714 46.22 45.27 -33.39
C GLU A 714 46.23 46.11 -34.65
N ASN A 715 45.38 47.14 -34.66
CA ASN A 715 45.47 48.25 -35.59
C ASN A 715 46.79 48.96 -35.35
N SER A 716 47.70 48.87 -36.34
CA SER A 716 48.79 49.79 -36.53
C SER A 716 48.16 51.16 -36.88
N VAL A 717 48.20 52.05 -35.92
CA VAL A 717 47.97 53.50 -36.13
C VAL A 717 49.19 54.04 -36.79
N HIS A 718 49.12 54.46 -38.07
CA HIS A 718 49.91 55.50 -38.64
C HIS A 718 49.01 56.67 -39.00
N SER A 719 49.32 57.79 -38.38
CA SER A 719 48.87 59.11 -38.62
C SER A 719 49.21 59.57 -40.04
N GLU A 720 48.29 60.23 -40.74
CA GLU A 720 48.58 61.40 -41.54
C GLU A 720 47.30 62.26 -41.78
N GLN A 721 47.52 63.52 -41.74
CA GLN A 721 46.60 64.63 -41.68
C GLN A 721 45.97 65.01 -43.00
N ASN A 722 44.83 65.73 -42.91
CA ASN A 722 44.27 66.84 -43.75
C ASN A 722 43.70 66.48 -45.15
N GLU A 723 42.58 66.85 -45.48
CA GLU A 723 41.94 68.17 -45.78
C GLU A 723 40.52 68.02 -46.37
N SER A 724 39.67 68.84 -45.88
CA SER A 724 38.48 69.52 -46.44
C SER A 724 37.86 69.06 -47.76
N SER A 725 36.58 68.90 -47.78
CA SER A 725 35.57 69.73 -48.44
C SER A 725 34.23 69.00 -48.62
N SER A 726 33.19 69.67 -48.19
CA SER A 726 31.79 69.46 -48.61
C SER A 726 31.58 70.31 -49.92
N PRO A 727 30.43 70.37 -50.58
CA PRO A 727 29.18 69.62 -50.53
C PRO A 727 28.60 69.32 -51.94
N SER A 728 27.41 68.72 -51.99
CA SER A 728 26.27 69.00 -52.91
C SER A 728 25.49 67.74 -53.23
N ASP A 729 24.32 67.65 -52.79
CA ASP A 729 22.99 67.82 -53.40
C ASP A 729 22.61 66.82 -54.53
N GLU A 730 21.43 66.46 -54.37
CA GLU A 730 20.29 66.18 -55.30
C GLU A 730 19.87 64.70 -55.38
N ASN A 731 18.75 64.41 -54.79
CA ASN A 731 17.35 64.44 -55.28
C ASN A 731 16.83 63.18 -55.96
N SER A 732 15.64 62.90 -55.52
CA SER A 732 14.49 62.25 -56.19
C SER A 732 14.57 60.75 -56.38
N ASP A 733 13.58 59.96 -56.19
CA ASP A 733 12.11 60.13 -56.16
C ASP A 733 11.41 58.98 -55.50
N ILE A 734 10.33 59.29 -54.82
CA ILE A 734 9.25 58.40 -54.40
C ILE A 734 8.33 58.19 -55.62
N PRO A 735 7.64 57.11 -55.80
CA PRO A 735 6.19 57.26 -55.66
C PRO A 735 5.49 56.17 -54.74
N GLN A 736 4.56 56.76 -54.01
CA GLN A 736 3.41 56.15 -53.35
C GLN A 736 2.44 55.50 -54.32
N SER A 737 1.63 54.64 -53.80
CA SER A 737 0.15 54.51 -53.81
C SER A 737 -0.24 53.07 -53.67
N SER A 738 -1.27 52.64 -53.06
CA SER A 738 -2.48 53.16 -52.40
C SER A 738 -3.20 51.92 -51.79
N SER A 739 -3.71 52.01 -50.58
CA SER A 739 -5.11 51.87 -50.15
C SER A 739 -5.86 50.68 -50.74
N GLU A 740 -6.62 49.97 -50.06
CA GLU A 740 -7.76 50.18 -49.17
C GLU A 740 -8.25 48.81 -48.65
N ASN A 741 -8.70 48.77 -47.45
CA ASN A 741 -9.98 48.56 -46.81
C ASN A 741 -10.36 47.12 -46.39
N ASN A 742 -10.61 47.04 -45.06
CA ASN A 742 -11.80 46.60 -44.35
C ASN A 742 -12.45 45.23 -44.69
N GLU A 743 -12.59 44.38 -43.71
CA GLU A 743 -13.82 44.14 -42.93
C GLU A 743 -13.67 42.96 -42.03
N GLU A 744 -13.91 43.18 -40.74
CA GLU A 744 -14.49 42.15 -39.81
C GLU A 744 -15.94 41.91 -40.17
N PRO A 745 -16.52 40.76 -39.85
CA PRO A 745 -17.46 40.70 -38.76
C PRO A 745 -17.37 39.40 -37.90
N GLN A 746 -17.42 39.56 -36.60
CA GLN A 746 -18.46 39.29 -35.58
C GLN A 746 -19.13 37.89 -35.59
N ASP A 747 -18.98 37.24 -34.39
CA ASP A 747 -19.92 36.47 -33.59
C ASP A 747 -20.90 35.48 -34.24
N GLU A 748 -20.86 34.26 -33.71
CA GLU A 748 -22.05 33.55 -33.20
C GLU A 748 -21.66 32.23 -32.46
N GLU A 749 -21.87 32.22 -31.12
CA GLU A 749 -22.34 31.06 -30.37
C GLU A 749 -23.88 31.05 -30.41
N PRO A 750 -24.61 30.02 -29.90
CA PRO A 750 -24.37 28.67 -29.38
C PRO A 750 -25.34 27.63 -29.98
N ILE A 751 -25.41 26.42 -29.47
CA ILE A 751 -26.58 25.73 -28.91
C ILE A 751 -26.22 24.23 -28.60
N GLU A 752 -26.65 23.83 -27.42
CA GLU A 752 -26.75 22.51 -26.83
C GLU A 752 -27.51 21.48 -27.68
N GLU A 753 -27.09 20.22 -27.59
CA GLU A 753 -27.91 19.08 -27.20
C GLU A 753 -27.02 17.94 -26.64
#